data_53bcd33a4b9a47f104961aef82b588a2
#
_entry.id   53bcd33a4b9a47f104961aef82b588a2
#
_cell.length_a   1.000
_cell.length_b   1.000
_cell.length_c   1.000
_cell.angle_alpha   90.00
_cell.angle_beta   90.00
_cell.angle_gamma   90.00
#
_symmetry.space_group_name_H-M   'P 1'
#
loop_
_entity.id
_entity.type
_entity.pdbx_description
1 polymer ?
#
loop_
_entity_poly.entity_id
_entity_poly.type
_entity_poly.pdbx_seq_one_letter_code
_entity_poly.pdbx_strand_id
1 'polypeptide(L)'
;MGKGPSRSMVKRSTILLGIFAAALLVWMAGVLVKYQIVNYNYYQTRAIAQQTMDTTLAPNRGSIYSRNYTPLAISAPVETVYIAPNSIDEEDRRTVAEGLASILELDEDAIYQKTLKKNYYEMIKRRIDAEVADEIRAWIDEKNLEGVHLVEDTKRYYPYNSMACHILGFTGTDNVGLDGIESIYNEYLQGTSGKLIAAKNAIGTELPYEYETYVAAENGKNVVLTIDETVQYYLEKHLQEARLEQKCIEGAAGIVMNVKTGEILAMASFPNYDPNNYYTITDQMALDALEEYGQEERKEQETAFRNKIWRNKCIVDTYMPGSTFKIVTLSMALEEGLISTNNTYSCPGYIRVADRTIRCWKSGGHGHQTLAQAIQNSCNPAFISIGAKVGPTNFYQYFKNFGLTEKTGVDLNGEASGIWFSKFQEVELATASFGQNFKITPLQMITAVGAASNGGKLVTPHVVKEITETQEDGTEKVVKSFTPQVKRQVISAETSALVCDLLEEVVTVGSGKNAYVKGYRVAGKTGTSEKIDVLNATGEKYYISSFIGFAPADEPEYAILVMLDSPTAGEIYGGIIAAPVAGDILADILPYLSIQPQYTEEELETLDVSVPSLMEQSLEEAKALLIDKEIKFKVKGDGDTVLDQMPLPGSTMPQSSTIILYTGDAKPSKNITVPNLVDYSVAGASDRIASMGLNVRVVGNSNAGSTALVISQSPAAGEVVPEGTVVTIRTNSSVGVQN
;
A
#
# COMPACT_ATOMS: atom_id res chain seq x y z
N MET A 1 -54.88 -47.20 86.18
CA MET A 1 -55.64 -46.01 85.77
C MET A 1 -54.69 -44.78 85.90
N GLY A 2 -54.12 -44.34 84.81
CA GLY A 2 -53.23 -43.13 84.80
C GLY A 2 -54.10 -41.87 85.00
N LYS A 3 -53.77 -41.08 86.00
CA LYS A 3 -54.44 -39.78 86.23
C LYS A 3 -54.17 -38.89 84.97
N GLY A 4 -55.25 -38.53 84.30
CA GLY A 4 -55.17 -37.58 83.20
C GLY A 4 -54.56 -36.23 83.63
N PRO A 5 -54.03 -35.45 82.72
CA PRO A 5 -53.28 -34.21 83.00
C PRO A 5 -54.20 -33.22 83.78
N SER A 6 -53.64 -32.59 84.81
CA SER A 6 -54.40 -31.64 85.65
C SER A 6 -54.81 -30.42 84.79
N ARG A 7 -56.02 -29.84 85.12
CA ARG A 7 -56.53 -28.62 84.42
C ARG A 7 -55.54 -27.46 84.41
N SER A 8 -54.65 -27.35 85.38
CA SER A 8 -53.58 -26.34 85.44
C SER A 8 -52.46 -26.66 84.49
N MET A 9 -52.15 -27.94 84.22
CA MET A 9 -51.11 -28.39 83.28
C MET A 9 -51.60 -28.15 81.85
N VAL A 10 -52.83 -28.47 81.51
CA VAL A 10 -53.46 -28.18 80.24
C VAL A 10 -53.50 -26.68 79.97
N LYS A 11 -53.85 -25.85 80.97
CA LYS A 11 -53.87 -24.38 80.83
C LYS A 11 -52.45 -23.79 80.57
N ARG A 12 -51.43 -24.32 81.24
CA ARG A 12 -50.03 -23.91 81.03
C ARG A 12 -49.53 -24.35 79.70
N SER A 13 -49.84 -25.57 79.25
CA SER A 13 -49.40 -26.03 77.91
C SER A 13 -50.12 -25.28 76.77
N THR A 14 -51.40 -24.92 76.90
CA THR A 14 -52.11 -24.07 75.95
C THR A 14 -51.55 -22.65 75.86
N ILE A 15 -51.19 -22.05 77.05
CA ILE A 15 -50.53 -20.73 77.06
C ILE A 15 -49.15 -20.82 76.42
N LEU A 16 -48.34 -21.84 76.73
CA LEU A 16 -47.03 -22.04 76.10
C LEU A 16 -47.12 -22.27 74.59
N LEU A 17 -48.18 -23.07 74.20
CA LEU A 17 -48.40 -23.29 72.75
C LEU A 17 -48.84 -21.98 72.04
N GLY A 18 -49.65 -21.14 72.73
CA GLY A 18 -50.07 -19.82 72.24
C GLY A 18 -48.85 -18.86 72.08
N ILE A 19 -47.98 -18.84 73.12
CA ILE A 19 -46.74 -18.04 73.06
C ILE A 19 -45.83 -18.52 71.96
N PHE A 20 -45.66 -19.85 71.82
CA PHE A 20 -44.83 -20.42 70.71
C PHE A 20 -45.44 -20.09 69.36
N ALA A 21 -46.76 -20.20 69.14
CA ALA A 21 -47.42 -19.83 67.91
C ALA A 21 -47.25 -18.33 67.60
N ALA A 22 -47.42 -17.46 68.62
CA ALA A 22 -47.20 -16.03 68.45
C ALA A 22 -45.74 -15.70 68.12
N ALA A 23 -44.79 -16.35 68.80
CA ALA A 23 -43.32 -16.19 68.45
C ALA A 23 -43.00 -16.67 67.01
N LEU A 24 -43.62 -17.76 66.60
CA LEU A 24 -43.49 -18.28 65.22
C LEU A 24 -44.03 -17.30 64.18
N LEU A 25 -45.21 -16.71 64.45
CA LEU A 25 -45.79 -15.70 63.56
C LEU A 25 -44.95 -14.42 63.49
N VAL A 26 -44.38 -13.95 64.61
CA VAL A 26 -43.51 -12.81 64.66
C VAL A 26 -42.22 -13.13 63.90
N TRP A 27 -41.68 -14.33 64.07
CA TRP A 27 -40.49 -14.78 63.29
C TRP A 27 -40.83 -14.85 61.81
N MET A 28 -41.94 -15.45 61.38
CA MET A 28 -42.38 -15.48 59.98
C MET A 28 -42.55 -14.05 59.40
N ALA A 29 -43.21 -13.15 60.17
CA ALA A 29 -43.33 -11.74 59.73
C ALA A 29 -41.98 -11.06 59.59
N GLY A 30 -41.03 -11.31 60.50
CA GLY A 30 -39.68 -10.82 60.42
C GLY A 30 -38.92 -11.35 59.17
N VAL A 31 -39.13 -12.63 58.90
CA VAL A 31 -38.58 -13.26 57.67
C VAL A 31 -39.17 -12.64 56.37
N LEU A 32 -40.49 -12.43 56.36
CA LEU A 32 -41.18 -11.78 55.23
C LEU A 32 -40.71 -10.34 55.06
N VAL A 33 -40.61 -9.56 56.16
CA VAL A 33 -40.04 -8.19 56.09
C VAL A 33 -38.65 -8.19 55.57
N LYS A 34 -37.79 -9.13 56.01
CA LYS A 34 -36.38 -9.25 55.49
C LYS A 34 -36.37 -9.53 54.00
N TYR A 35 -37.19 -10.44 53.49
CA TYR A 35 -37.18 -10.80 52.08
C TYR A 35 -37.94 -9.81 51.19
N GLN A 36 -39.11 -9.31 51.63
CA GLN A 36 -39.97 -8.47 50.81
C GLN A 36 -39.73 -6.97 50.95
N ILE A 37 -39.03 -6.50 52.01
CA ILE A 37 -38.79 -5.08 52.24
C ILE A 37 -37.27 -4.81 52.26
N VAL A 38 -36.53 -5.44 53.16
CA VAL A 38 -35.09 -5.12 53.35
C VAL A 38 -34.27 -5.58 52.17
N ASN A 39 -34.49 -6.78 51.66
CA ASN A 39 -33.76 -7.36 50.55
C ASN A 39 -34.57 -7.34 49.23
N TYR A 40 -35.62 -6.52 49.16
CA TYR A 40 -36.48 -6.43 47.97
C TYR A 40 -35.68 -6.19 46.69
N ASN A 41 -34.87 -5.14 46.65
CA ASN A 41 -34.06 -4.80 45.50
C ASN A 41 -33.08 -5.92 45.09
N TYR A 42 -32.48 -6.60 46.08
CA TYR A 42 -31.55 -7.70 45.81
C TYR A 42 -32.25 -8.90 45.13
N TYR A 43 -33.44 -9.30 45.65
CA TYR A 43 -34.17 -10.43 45.06
C TYR A 43 -34.86 -10.03 43.77
N GLN A 44 -35.34 -8.80 43.66
CA GLN A 44 -35.90 -8.27 42.43
C GLN A 44 -34.85 -8.25 41.31
N THR A 45 -33.63 -7.74 41.57
CA THR A 45 -32.55 -7.76 40.56
C THR A 45 -32.19 -9.19 40.15
N ARG A 46 -32.13 -10.13 41.08
CA ARG A 46 -31.87 -11.54 40.75
C ARG A 46 -33.03 -12.19 39.99
N ALA A 47 -34.27 -11.90 40.34
CA ALA A 47 -35.42 -12.42 39.61
C ALA A 47 -35.45 -11.86 38.17
N ILE A 48 -35.21 -10.56 38.01
CA ILE A 48 -35.09 -9.93 36.69
C ILE A 48 -33.96 -10.59 35.90
N ALA A 49 -32.78 -10.73 36.47
CA ALA A 49 -31.63 -11.36 35.79
C ALA A 49 -31.87 -12.84 35.42
N GLN A 50 -32.77 -13.52 36.14
CA GLN A 50 -33.16 -14.91 35.85
C GLN A 50 -34.29 -14.98 34.81
N GLN A 51 -35.12 -13.95 34.72
CA GLN A 51 -36.31 -13.89 33.87
C GLN A 51 -36.06 -13.09 32.57
N THR A 52 -34.93 -12.42 32.43
CA THR A 52 -34.58 -11.68 31.22
C THR A 52 -33.42 -12.35 30.46
N MET A 53 -33.51 -12.33 29.18
CA MET A 53 -32.40 -12.66 28.26
C MET A 53 -31.84 -11.34 27.76
N ASP A 54 -30.57 -11.12 28.01
CA ASP A 54 -29.84 -9.93 27.53
C ASP A 54 -29.09 -10.32 26.22
N THR A 55 -29.66 -9.95 25.10
CA THR A 55 -29.06 -10.18 23.79
C THR A 55 -28.36 -8.90 23.34
N THR A 56 -27.07 -8.97 23.12
CA THR A 56 -26.28 -7.85 22.61
C THR A 56 -26.46 -7.76 21.09
N LEU A 57 -26.92 -6.60 20.63
CA LEU A 57 -27.01 -6.31 19.19
C LEU A 57 -25.68 -5.73 18.74
N ALA A 58 -24.99 -6.43 17.84
CA ALA A 58 -23.72 -5.97 17.31
C ALA A 58 -23.94 -4.79 16.34
N PRO A 59 -23.19 -3.68 16.49
CA PRO A 59 -23.21 -2.61 15.51
C PRO A 59 -22.46 -3.03 14.25
N ASN A 60 -22.83 -2.47 13.12
CA ASN A 60 -22.00 -2.55 11.92
C ASN A 60 -20.76 -1.68 12.13
N ARG A 61 -19.58 -2.25 11.91
CA ARG A 61 -18.34 -1.51 11.90
C ARG A 61 -18.32 -0.57 10.68
N GLY A 62 -17.95 0.70 10.86
CA GLY A 62 -17.90 1.70 9.81
C GLY A 62 -16.98 1.28 8.64
N SER A 63 -17.31 1.73 7.46
CA SER A 63 -16.52 1.44 6.24
C SER A 63 -15.25 2.28 6.18
N ILE A 64 -14.23 1.75 5.49
CA ILE A 64 -13.05 2.53 5.12
C ILE A 64 -13.08 2.72 3.59
N TYR A 65 -13.01 3.97 3.16
CA TYR A 65 -13.08 4.36 1.76
C TYR A 65 -11.74 4.93 1.29
N SER A 66 -11.47 4.81 -0.01
CA SER A 66 -10.43 5.59 -0.68
C SER A 66 -10.82 7.08 -0.72
N ARG A 67 -9.93 7.93 -1.24
CA ARG A 67 -10.23 9.36 -1.44
C ARG A 67 -11.41 9.61 -2.40
N ASN A 68 -11.71 8.65 -3.26
CA ASN A 68 -12.77 8.67 -4.26
C ASN A 68 -14.04 7.95 -3.79
N TYR A 69 -14.14 7.63 -2.50
CA TYR A 69 -15.25 6.87 -1.90
C TYR A 69 -15.39 5.44 -2.42
N THR A 70 -14.33 4.84 -2.99
CA THR A 70 -14.29 3.41 -3.28
C THR A 70 -14.13 2.63 -1.98
N PRO A 71 -14.98 1.63 -1.69
CA PRO A 71 -14.94 0.89 -0.43
C PRO A 71 -13.72 -0.04 -0.38
N LEU A 72 -12.78 0.22 0.53
CA LEU A 72 -11.57 -0.57 0.77
C LEU A 72 -11.75 -1.60 1.89
N ALA A 73 -12.61 -1.30 2.86
CA ALA A 73 -13.01 -2.25 3.90
C ALA A 73 -14.46 -2.00 4.29
N ILE A 74 -15.27 -3.06 4.33
CA ILE A 74 -16.70 -3.02 4.65
C ILE A 74 -17.05 -4.07 5.68
N SER A 75 -18.20 -3.90 6.35
CA SER A 75 -18.79 -4.95 7.16
C SER A 75 -19.88 -5.65 6.36
N ALA A 76 -19.74 -6.94 6.16
CA ALA A 76 -20.73 -7.79 5.50
C ALA A 76 -21.58 -8.50 6.56
N PRO A 77 -22.91 -8.59 6.39
CA PRO A 77 -23.76 -9.42 7.25
C PRO A 77 -23.41 -10.89 7.01
N VAL A 78 -23.22 -11.61 8.08
CA VAL A 78 -22.94 -13.05 8.12
C VAL A 78 -23.69 -13.67 9.31
N GLU A 79 -23.64 -14.98 9.44
CA GLU A 79 -24.33 -15.64 10.54
C GLU A 79 -23.41 -16.57 11.32
N THR A 80 -23.70 -16.73 12.59
CA THR A 80 -23.02 -17.66 13.49
C THR A 80 -23.96 -18.79 13.83
N VAL A 81 -23.50 -20.02 13.61
CA VAL A 81 -24.25 -21.25 13.94
C VAL A 81 -23.93 -21.68 15.34
N TYR A 82 -24.97 -21.84 16.17
CA TYR A 82 -24.86 -22.47 17.48
C TYR A 82 -25.96 -23.51 17.69
N ILE A 83 -25.74 -24.42 18.61
CA ILE A 83 -26.74 -25.40 19.04
C ILE A 83 -27.13 -25.16 20.49
N ALA A 84 -28.37 -25.50 20.82
CA ALA A 84 -28.89 -25.56 22.19
C ALA A 84 -29.02 -27.05 22.58
N PRO A 85 -27.98 -27.70 23.13
CA PRO A 85 -27.96 -29.16 23.36
C PRO A 85 -29.12 -29.68 24.17
N ASN A 86 -29.66 -28.88 25.14
CA ASN A 86 -30.82 -29.26 25.93
C ASN A 86 -32.15 -29.25 25.15
N SER A 87 -32.18 -28.59 23.99
CA SER A 87 -33.36 -28.51 23.11
C SER A 87 -33.30 -29.51 21.95
N ILE A 88 -32.21 -30.27 21.81
CA ILE A 88 -32.07 -31.31 20.80
C ILE A 88 -32.51 -32.64 21.39
N ASP A 89 -33.50 -33.29 20.76
CA ASP A 89 -33.93 -34.64 21.13
C ASP A 89 -32.80 -35.67 20.99
N GLU A 90 -32.76 -36.66 21.89
CA GLU A 90 -31.68 -37.65 21.89
C GLU A 90 -31.56 -38.37 20.56
N GLU A 91 -32.68 -38.58 19.86
CA GLU A 91 -32.75 -39.25 18.55
C GLU A 91 -32.12 -38.39 17.43
N ASP A 92 -32.18 -37.06 17.55
CA ASP A 92 -31.73 -36.12 16.53
C ASP A 92 -30.27 -35.69 16.67
N ARG A 93 -29.63 -35.98 17.83
CA ARG A 93 -28.24 -35.54 18.08
C ARG A 93 -27.25 -35.99 17.02
N ARG A 94 -27.44 -37.20 16.52
CA ARG A 94 -26.54 -37.73 15.44
C ARG A 94 -26.83 -37.04 14.10
N THR A 95 -28.10 -36.88 13.77
CA THR A 95 -28.55 -36.18 12.56
C THR A 95 -28.02 -34.74 12.54
N VAL A 96 -28.10 -34.05 13.70
CA VAL A 96 -27.56 -32.70 13.85
C VAL A 96 -26.04 -32.66 13.64
N ALA A 97 -25.31 -33.65 14.21
CA ALA A 97 -23.86 -33.72 14.06
C ALA A 97 -23.44 -34.01 12.61
N GLU A 98 -24.05 -35.03 11.97
CA GLU A 98 -23.76 -35.40 10.58
C GLU A 98 -24.09 -34.26 9.60
N GLY A 99 -25.27 -33.62 9.72
CA GLY A 99 -25.71 -32.57 8.82
C GLY A 99 -24.84 -31.31 8.94
N LEU A 100 -24.59 -30.83 10.15
CA LEU A 100 -23.73 -29.67 10.37
C LEU A 100 -22.26 -29.97 9.98
N ALA A 101 -21.77 -31.18 10.21
CA ALA A 101 -20.43 -31.58 9.77
C ALA A 101 -20.29 -31.57 8.24
N SER A 102 -21.30 -32.08 7.53
CA SER A 102 -21.33 -32.09 6.08
C SER A 102 -21.40 -30.68 5.46
N ILE A 103 -22.33 -29.84 5.92
CA ILE A 103 -22.54 -28.50 5.36
C ILE A 103 -21.38 -27.57 5.71
N LEU A 104 -20.86 -27.68 6.94
CA LEU A 104 -19.83 -26.75 7.45
C LEU A 104 -18.40 -27.27 7.24
N GLU A 105 -18.22 -28.47 6.69
CA GLU A 105 -16.92 -29.14 6.52
C GLU A 105 -16.14 -29.26 7.83
N LEU A 106 -16.82 -29.75 8.89
CA LEU A 106 -16.27 -29.90 10.23
C LEU A 106 -16.23 -31.38 10.65
N ASP A 107 -15.50 -31.64 11.73
CA ASP A 107 -15.45 -32.97 12.34
C ASP A 107 -16.77 -33.35 13.02
N GLU A 108 -17.40 -34.44 12.56
CA GLU A 108 -18.70 -34.92 13.06
C GLU A 108 -18.63 -35.30 14.53
N ASP A 109 -17.58 -36.00 14.97
CA ASP A 109 -17.45 -36.44 16.34
C ASP A 109 -17.30 -35.26 17.30
N ALA A 110 -16.57 -34.21 16.88
CA ALA A 110 -16.44 -32.99 17.65
C ALA A 110 -17.78 -32.28 17.84
N ILE A 111 -18.62 -32.21 16.79
CA ILE A 111 -19.98 -31.63 16.90
C ILE A 111 -20.86 -32.52 17.77
N TYR A 112 -20.82 -33.84 17.57
CA TYR A 112 -21.60 -34.77 18.39
C TYR A 112 -21.28 -34.64 19.89
N GLN A 113 -19.99 -34.49 20.27
CA GLN A 113 -19.63 -34.26 21.68
C GLN A 113 -20.22 -32.93 22.22
N LYS A 114 -20.40 -31.91 21.37
CA LYS A 114 -21.08 -30.67 21.76
C LYS A 114 -22.58 -30.89 22.02
N THR A 115 -23.28 -31.77 21.26
CA THR A 115 -24.69 -32.07 21.47
C THR A 115 -24.96 -32.82 22.79
N LEU A 116 -23.95 -33.45 23.39
CA LEU A 116 -24.08 -34.18 24.65
C LEU A 116 -23.99 -33.26 25.90
N LYS A 117 -23.60 -32.00 25.72
CA LYS A 117 -23.50 -31.05 26.85
C LYS A 117 -24.85 -30.66 27.41
N LYS A 118 -24.87 -30.24 28.67
CA LYS A 118 -26.10 -29.83 29.38
C LYS A 118 -26.19 -28.33 29.48
N ASN A 119 -26.30 -27.67 28.34
CA ASN A 119 -26.47 -26.22 28.26
C ASN A 119 -27.36 -25.85 27.06
N TYR A 120 -27.62 -24.56 26.87
CA TYR A 120 -28.46 -24.02 25.79
C TYR A 120 -27.67 -23.23 24.75
N TYR A 121 -26.34 -23.26 24.84
CA TYR A 121 -25.50 -22.56 23.88
C TYR A 121 -24.15 -23.27 23.71
N GLU A 122 -23.94 -23.81 22.53
CA GLU A 122 -22.63 -24.33 22.05
C GLU A 122 -22.39 -23.82 20.64
N MET A 123 -21.39 -22.99 20.49
CA MET A 123 -21.00 -22.45 19.19
C MET A 123 -20.44 -23.58 18.30
N ILE A 124 -20.94 -23.68 17.09
CA ILE A 124 -20.44 -24.64 16.07
C ILE A 124 -19.45 -23.94 15.14
N LYS A 125 -19.91 -22.92 14.38
CA LYS A 125 -19.07 -22.16 13.46
C LYS A 125 -19.52 -20.70 13.43
N ARG A 126 -18.56 -19.79 13.52
CA ARG A 126 -18.81 -18.35 13.40
C ARG A 126 -18.70 -17.89 11.95
N ARG A 127 -19.48 -16.88 11.61
CA ARG A 127 -19.33 -16.08 10.40
C ARG A 127 -19.39 -16.92 9.14
N ILE A 128 -20.42 -17.69 9.01
CA ILE A 128 -20.75 -18.39 7.77
C ILE A 128 -21.37 -17.42 6.77
N ASP A 129 -21.09 -17.62 5.52
CA ASP A 129 -21.65 -16.79 4.45
C ASP A 129 -23.16 -17.08 4.28
N ALA A 130 -23.90 -16.11 3.74
CA ALA A 130 -25.38 -16.18 3.65
C ALA A 130 -25.89 -17.42 2.90
N GLU A 131 -25.19 -17.85 1.85
CA GLU A 131 -25.53 -19.04 1.06
C GLU A 131 -25.49 -20.33 1.92
N VAL A 132 -24.46 -20.45 2.76
CA VAL A 132 -24.33 -21.59 3.69
C VAL A 132 -25.38 -21.51 4.81
N ALA A 133 -25.70 -20.29 5.25
CA ALA A 133 -26.76 -20.09 6.25
C ALA A 133 -28.13 -20.49 5.71
N ASP A 134 -28.45 -20.16 4.47
CA ASP A 134 -29.68 -20.56 3.78
C ASP A 134 -29.76 -22.07 3.57
N GLU A 135 -28.64 -22.71 3.26
CA GLU A 135 -28.57 -24.18 3.19
C GLU A 135 -28.87 -24.84 4.53
N ILE A 136 -28.31 -24.30 5.63
CA ILE A 136 -28.60 -24.79 6.99
C ILE A 136 -30.06 -24.59 7.35
N ARG A 137 -30.68 -23.43 7.02
CA ARG A 137 -32.11 -23.20 7.26
C ARG A 137 -32.97 -24.20 6.52
N ALA A 138 -32.72 -24.39 5.21
CA ALA A 138 -33.43 -25.36 4.40
C ALA A 138 -33.30 -26.78 4.96
N TRP A 139 -32.12 -27.15 5.44
CA TRP A 139 -31.88 -28.46 6.05
C TRP A 139 -32.59 -28.60 7.41
N ILE A 140 -32.59 -27.55 8.28
CA ILE A 140 -33.34 -27.53 9.53
C ILE A 140 -34.85 -27.76 9.28
N ASP A 141 -35.41 -27.04 8.29
CA ASP A 141 -36.82 -27.12 7.92
C ASP A 141 -37.16 -28.51 7.33
N GLU A 142 -36.33 -29.07 6.45
CA GLU A 142 -36.50 -30.39 5.85
C GLU A 142 -36.57 -31.51 6.91
N LYS A 143 -35.67 -31.44 7.89
CA LYS A 143 -35.53 -32.45 8.92
C LYS A 143 -36.38 -32.16 10.16
N ASN A 144 -37.07 -30.98 10.23
CA ASN A 144 -37.83 -30.48 11.36
C ASN A 144 -37.05 -30.55 12.68
N LEU A 145 -35.81 -30.03 12.66
CA LEU A 145 -34.88 -30.10 13.77
C LEU A 145 -35.07 -28.94 14.75
N GLU A 146 -35.08 -29.25 16.05
CA GLU A 146 -35.03 -28.25 17.11
C GLU A 146 -33.62 -28.09 17.68
N GLY A 147 -33.33 -26.93 18.26
CA GLY A 147 -32.06 -26.67 18.95
C GLY A 147 -30.87 -26.32 18.06
N VAL A 148 -31.04 -26.13 16.75
CA VAL A 148 -30.04 -25.53 15.86
C VAL A 148 -30.47 -24.10 15.54
N HIS A 149 -29.58 -23.13 15.74
CA HIS A 149 -29.89 -21.71 15.64
C HIS A 149 -28.82 -20.99 14.84
N LEU A 150 -29.26 -19.98 14.06
CA LEU A 150 -28.41 -19.02 13.39
C LEU A 150 -28.65 -17.63 14.01
N VAL A 151 -27.57 -16.92 14.29
CA VAL A 151 -27.60 -15.55 14.83
C VAL A 151 -26.82 -14.65 13.90
N GLU A 152 -27.41 -13.49 13.62
CA GLU A 152 -26.76 -12.45 12.85
C GLU A 152 -25.42 -12.04 13.50
N ASP A 153 -24.37 -11.97 12.70
CA ASP A 153 -23.02 -11.52 13.04
C ASP A 153 -22.52 -10.64 11.90
N THR A 154 -21.41 -10.00 12.07
CA THR A 154 -20.77 -9.18 11.03
C THR A 154 -19.34 -9.66 10.80
N LYS A 155 -18.95 -9.71 9.53
CA LYS A 155 -17.59 -10.04 9.12
C LYS A 155 -16.96 -8.85 8.41
N ARG A 156 -15.75 -8.51 8.80
CA ARG A 156 -14.95 -7.52 8.07
C ARG A 156 -14.50 -8.12 6.76
N TYR A 157 -14.67 -7.37 5.69
CA TYR A 157 -14.32 -7.79 4.34
C TYR A 157 -13.52 -6.70 3.62
N TYR A 158 -12.46 -7.10 2.95
CA TYR A 158 -11.56 -6.25 2.19
C TYR A 158 -11.66 -6.62 0.70
N PRO A 159 -12.47 -5.88 -0.11
CA PRO A 159 -12.81 -6.28 -1.47
C PRO A 159 -11.63 -6.40 -2.42
N TYR A 160 -10.56 -5.66 -2.14
CA TYR A 160 -9.35 -5.65 -2.99
C TYR A 160 -8.22 -6.52 -2.42
N ASN A 161 -8.54 -7.46 -1.53
CA ASN A 161 -7.58 -8.39 -0.93
C ASN A 161 -6.36 -7.66 -0.34
N SER A 162 -5.16 -7.85 -0.91
CA SER A 162 -3.90 -7.32 -0.37
C SER A 162 -3.66 -5.83 -0.65
N MET A 163 -4.52 -5.15 -1.44
CA MET A 163 -4.32 -3.73 -1.75
C MET A 163 -4.34 -2.88 -0.48
N ALA A 164 -3.31 -2.04 -0.31
CA ALA A 164 -3.13 -1.14 0.82
C ALA A 164 -3.18 -1.84 2.20
N CYS A 165 -2.90 -3.15 2.28
CA CYS A 165 -3.05 -3.96 3.49
C CYS A 165 -2.32 -3.39 4.70
N HIS A 166 -1.11 -2.83 4.51
CA HIS A 166 -0.30 -2.24 5.59
C HIS A 166 -0.82 -0.88 6.07
N ILE A 167 -1.70 -0.24 5.29
CA ILE A 167 -2.41 0.99 5.68
C ILE A 167 -3.70 0.61 6.38
N LEU A 168 -4.52 -0.23 5.74
CA LEU A 168 -5.80 -0.67 6.28
C LEU A 168 -5.62 -1.42 7.60
N GLY A 169 -4.67 -2.32 7.66
CA GLY A 169 -4.55 -3.28 8.75
C GLY A 169 -5.61 -4.36 8.67
N PHE A 170 -5.97 -4.95 9.80
CA PHE A 170 -6.96 -6.02 9.90
C PHE A 170 -7.67 -6.00 11.26
N THR A 171 -8.79 -6.72 11.35
CA THR A 171 -9.56 -6.87 12.58
C THR A 171 -9.41 -8.28 13.16
N GLY A 172 -9.56 -8.37 14.48
CA GLY A 172 -9.68 -9.64 15.19
C GLY A 172 -11.03 -10.32 14.98
N THR A 173 -11.17 -11.49 15.60
CA THR A 173 -12.43 -12.26 15.57
C THR A 173 -13.57 -11.58 16.31
N ASP A 174 -13.31 -10.55 17.08
CA ASP A 174 -14.24 -9.71 17.84
C ASP A 174 -14.58 -8.38 17.13
N ASN A 175 -14.18 -8.22 15.87
CA ASN A 175 -14.28 -6.99 15.09
C ASN A 175 -13.51 -5.78 15.66
N VAL A 176 -12.57 -6.00 16.60
CA VAL A 176 -11.66 -4.96 17.08
C VAL A 176 -10.48 -4.83 16.11
N GLY A 177 -10.12 -3.60 15.76
CA GLY A 177 -8.96 -3.34 14.92
C GLY A 177 -7.65 -3.70 15.62
N LEU A 178 -6.79 -4.49 14.94
CA LEU A 178 -5.52 -4.95 15.49
C LEU A 178 -4.33 -4.20 14.94
N ASP A 179 -4.38 -3.74 13.70
CA ASP A 179 -3.30 -2.98 13.06
C ASP A 179 -3.86 -1.91 12.10
N GLY A 180 -2.98 -1.00 11.62
CA GLY A 180 -3.30 0.02 10.63
C GLY A 180 -4.43 0.96 11.05
N ILE A 181 -5.17 1.46 10.06
CA ILE A 181 -6.33 2.34 10.24
C ILE A 181 -7.43 1.66 11.07
N GLU A 182 -7.62 0.36 10.88
CA GLU A 182 -8.56 -0.41 11.68
C GLU A 182 -8.31 -0.27 13.18
N SER A 183 -7.04 -0.23 13.59
CA SER A 183 -6.64 -0.09 14.99
C SER A 183 -6.68 1.36 15.47
N ILE A 184 -6.07 2.28 14.72
CA ILE A 184 -5.93 3.69 15.14
C ILE A 184 -7.28 4.40 15.22
N TYR A 185 -8.15 4.13 14.25
CA TYR A 185 -9.48 4.72 14.18
C TYR A 185 -10.57 3.80 14.71
N ASN A 186 -10.19 2.78 15.51
CA ASN A 186 -11.13 1.80 16.06
C ASN A 186 -12.28 2.46 16.85
N GLU A 187 -12.01 3.53 17.59
CA GLU A 187 -13.02 4.29 18.35
C GLU A 187 -14.13 4.86 17.45
N TYR A 188 -13.79 5.27 16.23
CA TYR A 188 -14.78 5.74 15.25
C TYR A 188 -15.45 4.58 14.51
N LEU A 189 -14.68 3.57 14.15
CA LEU A 189 -15.15 2.46 13.30
C LEU A 189 -16.04 1.47 14.03
N GLN A 190 -15.80 1.22 15.33
CA GLN A 190 -16.39 0.10 16.05
C GLN A 190 -17.89 0.25 16.29
N GLY A 191 -18.42 1.49 16.43
CA GLY A 191 -19.81 1.73 16.84
C GLY A 191 -20.09 1.40 18.29
N THR A 192 -21.35 1.46 18.68
CA THR A 192 -21.82 1.16 20.04
C THR A 192 -22.86 0.04 20.00
N SER A 193 -22.62 -1.03 20.74
CA SER A 193 -23.54 -2.17 20.79
C SER A 193 -24.88 -1.78 21.38
N GLY A 194 -25.95 -2.22 20.74
CA GLY A 194 -27.30 -2.17 21.27
C GLY A 194 -27.58 -3.33 22.23
N LYS A 195 -28.75 -3.29 22.87
CA LYS A 195 -29.22 -4.33 23.76
C LYS A 195 -30.72 -4.61 23.55
N LEU A 196 -31.04 -5.88 23.45
CA LEU A 196 -32.40 -6.37 23.51
C LEU A 196 -32.56 -7.13 24.82
N ILE A 197 -33.37 -6.59 25.74
CA ILE A 197 -33.72 -7.24 27.00
C ILE A 197 -35.14 -7.78 26.85
N ALA A 198 -35.26 -9.06 26.59
CA ALA A 198 -36.55 -9.74 26.47
C ALA A 198 -36.83 -10.62 27.68
N ALA A 199 -38.12 -10.71 28.08
CA ALA A 199 -38.54 -11.64 29.14
C ALA A 199 -38.46 -13.08 28.62
N LYS A 200 -37.91 -14.00 29.44
CA LYS A 200 -37.84 -15.44 29.13
C LYS A 200 -38.58 -16.26 30.17
N ASN A 201 -39.15 -17.39 29.76
CA ASN A 201 -39.72 -18.39 30.66
C ASN A 201 -38.61 -19.21 31.36
N ALA A 202 -39.01 -20.11 32.25
CA ALA A 202 -38.11 -20.99 32.99
C ALA A 202 -37.31 -21.96 32.09
N ILE A 203 -37.70 -22.11 30.83
CA ILE A 203 -37.07 -22.97 29.81
C ILE A 203 -36.14 -22.14 28.89
N GLY A 204 -36.15 -20.80 29.01
CA GLY A 204 -35.27 -19.91 28.25
C GLY A 204 -35.83 -19.42 26.90
N THR A 205 -37.13 -19.72 26.60
CA THR A 205 -37.80 -19.20 25.42
C THR A 205 -38.39 -17.81 25.71
N GLU A 206 -38.38 -16.93 24.72
CA GLU A 206 -38.98 -15.59 24.82
C GLU A 206 -40.47 -15.66 25.14
N LEU A 207 -40.90 -14.84 26.09
CA LEU A 207 -42.29 -14.65 26.35
C LEU A 207 -42.81 -13.49 25.51
N PRO A 208 -43.81 -13.70 24.65
CA PRO A 208 -44.48 -12.59 24.01
C PRO A 208 -45.23 -11.78 25.08
N TYR A 209 -44.85 -10.53 25.25
CA TYR A 209 -45.48 -9.44 26.01
C TYR A 209 -44.78 -8.93 27.28
N GLU A 210 -44.65 -7.65 27.33
CA GLU A 210 -44.68 -6.61 28.37
C GLU A 210 -43.36 -6.02 28.87
N TYR A 211 -42.18 -6.62 28.65
CA TYR A 211 -40.94 -5.99 29.09
C TYR A 211 -39.81 -6.24 28.07
N GLU A 212 -40.01 -5.75 26.85
CA GLU A 212 -38.90 -5.60 25.89
C GLU A 212 -38.31 -4.20 26.02
N THR A 213 -37.05 -4.12 26.42
CA THR A 213 -36.31 -2.86 26.34
C THR A 213 -35.34 -3.00 25.16
N TYR A 214 -35.63 -2.28 24.09
CA TYR A 214 -34.80 -2.22 22.92
C TYR A 214 -33.93 -0.96 22.98
N VAL A 215 -32.61 -1.15 22.99
CA VAL A 215 -31.63 -0.09 22.79
C VAL A 215 -30.97 -0.38 21.43
N ALA A 216 -31.21 0.47 20.44
CA ALA A 216 -30.63 0.31 19.10
C ALA A 216 -29.11 0.34 19.18
N ALA A 217 -28.47 -0.49 18.35
CA ALA A 217 -27.04 -0.36 18.10
C ALA A 217 -26.77 0.92 17.29
N GLU A 218 -25.70 1.64 17.62
CA GLU A 218 -25.22 2.76 16.83
C GLU A 218 -24.06 2.26 15.96
N ASN A 219 -24.23 2.31 14.64
CA ASN A 219 -23.20 1.90 13.70
C ASN A 219 -21.94 2.77 13.83
N GLY A 220 -20.80 2.20 13.50
CA GLY A 220 -19.53 2.92 13.43
C GLY A 220 -19.53 3.99 12.34
N LYS A 221 -18.71 5.02 12.54
CA LYS A 221 -18.47 6.07 11.54
C LYS A 221 -17.49 5.58 10.50
N ASN A 222 -17.63 6.11 9.30
CA ASN A 222 -16.76 5.77 8.19
C ASN A 222 -15.47 6.60 8.21
N VAL A 223 -14.40 6.04 7.67
CA VAL A 223 -13.10 6.71 7.51
C VAL A 223 -12.79 6.81 6.02
N VAL A 224 -12.60 8.02 5.52
CA VAL A 224 -12.18 8.29 4.14
C VAL A 224 -10.69 8.57 4.15
N LEU A 225 -9.93 7.82 3.37
CA LEU A 225 -8.48 7.93 3.28
C LEU A 225 -8.06 8.98 2.23
N THR A 226 -6.78 9.37 2.27
CA THR A 226 -6.12 10.11 1.19
C THR A 226 -5.64 9.17 0.08
N ILE A 227 -5.67 7.86 0.33
CA ILE A 227 -5.25 6.83 -0.62
C ILE A 227 -6.15 6.86 -1.85
N ASP A 228 -5.52 6.94 -3.00
CA ASP A 228 -6.14 6.80 -4.31
C ASP A 228 -5.95 5.36 -4.79
N GLU A 229 -7.05 4.65 -5.04
CA GLU A 229 -7.01 3.23 -5.40
C GLU A 229 -6.27 2.95 -6.71
N THR A 230 -6.31 3.89 -7.66
CA THR A 230 -5.62 3.76 -8.94
C THR A 230 -4.11 3.99 -8.77
N VAL A 231 -3.72 5.02 -8.02
CA VAL A 231 -2.31 5.29 -7.72
C VAL A 231 -1.71 4.16 -6.88
N GLN A 232 -2.47 3.64 -5.91
CA GLN A 232 -2.06 2.50 -5.09
C GLN A 232 -1.86 1.23 -5.93
N TYR A 233 -2.78 0.95 -6.86
CA TYR A 233 -2.68 -0.18 -7.78
C TYR A 233 -1.40 -0.13 -8.62
N TYR A 234 -1.10 1.01 -9.26
CA TYR A 234 0.10 1.14 -10.08
C TYR A 234 1.38 1.06 -9.25
N LEU A 235 1.39 1.66 -8.05
CA LEU A 235 2.52 1.53 -7.14
C LEU A 235 2.79 0.07 -6.77
N GLU A 236 1.75 -0.67 -6.35
CA GLU A 236 1.89 -2.07 -5.95
C GLU A 236 2.31 -2.96 -7.12
N LYS A 237 1.70 -2.79 -8.29
CA LYS A 237 2.00 -3.55 -9.49
C LYS A 237 3.48 -3.46 -9.86
N HIS A 238 3.98 -2.27 -10.08
CA HIS A 238 5.37 -2.08 -10.53
C HIS A 238 6.39 -2.45 -9.46
N LEU A 239 6.09 -2.20 -8.18
CA LEU A 239 6.96 -2.65 -7.08
C LEU A 239 7.03 -4.17 -6.97
N GLN A 240 5.90 -4.86 -7.10
CA GLN A 240 5.86 -6.32 -7.04
C GLN A 240 6.61 -6.94 -8.23
N GLU A 241 6.40 -6.43 -9.44
CA GLU A 241 7.11 -6.85 -10.64
C GLU A 241 8.63 -6.68 -10.45
N ALA A 242 9.08 -5.50 -10.02
CA ALA A 242 10.50 -5.22 -9.78
C ALA A 242 11.09 -6.08 -8.65
N ARG A 243 10.34 -6.29 -7.57
CA ARG A 243 10.76 -7.16 -6.46
C ARG A 243 11.06 -8.58 -6.94
N LEU A 244 10.17 -9.14 -7.75
CA LEU A 244 10.30 -10.49 -8.27
C LEU A 244 11.44 -10.59 -9.30
N GLU A 245 11.52 -9.63 -10.24
CA GLU A 245 12.57 -9.57 -11.24
C GLU A 245 13.97 -9.44 -10.61
N GLN A 246 14.11 -8.54 -9.64
CA GLN A 246 15.39 -8.29 -8.97
C GLN A 246 15.65 -9.26 -7.80
N LYS A 247 14.72 -10.20 -7.53
CA LYS A 247 14.80 -11.17 -6.43
C LYS A 247 15.16 -10.50 -5.10
N CYS A 248 14.36 -9.51 -4.72
CA CYS A 248 14.60 -8.75 -3.49
C CYS A 248 14.18 -9.57 -2.27
N ILE A 249 15.15 -10.23 -1.61
CA ILE A 249 14.90 -11.17 -0.51
C ILE A 249 14.34 -10.50 0.75
N GLU A 250 14.66 -9.22 0.98
CA GLU A 250 14.12 -8.45 2.09
C GLU A 250 12.87 -7.62 1.68
N GLY A 251 12.49 -7.65 0.40
CA GLY A 251 11.28 -7.06 -0.12
C GLY A 251 11.46 -5.72 -0.84
N ALA A 252 10.38 -4.95 -0.90
CA ALA A 252 10.35 -3.64 -1.53
C ALA A 252 9.41 -2.70 -0.78
N ALA A 253 9.59 -1.40 -0.94
CA ALA A 253 8.71 -0.37 -0.38
C ALA A 253 8.58 0.82 -1.34
N GLY A 254 7.40 1.47 -1.35
CA GLY A 254 7.16 2.65 -2.14
C GLY A 254 6.12 3.56 -1.53
N ILE A 255 6.26 4.85 -1.81
CA ILE A 255 5.35 5.90 -1.32
C ILE A 255 5.13 6.91 -2.44
N VAL A 256 3.87 7.32 -2.64
CA VAL A 256 3.50 8.48 -3.45
C VAL A 256 2.78 9.48 -2.52
N MET A 257 3.30 10.70 -2.46
CA MET A 257 2.84 11.72 -1.52
C MET A 257 2.67 13.07 -2.23
N ASN A 258 1.56 13.78 -1.96
CA ASN A 258 1.41 15.16 -2.36
C ASN A 258 2.30 16.04 -1.47
N VAL A 259 3.28 16.75 -2.08
CA VAL A 259 4.28 17.53 -1.34
C VAL A 259 3.71 18.81 -0.74
N LYS A 260 2.58 19.33 -1.26
CA LYS A 260 1.93 20.57 -0.80
C LYS A 260 1.06 20.32 0.43
N THR A 261 0.37 19.16 0.47
CA THR A 261 -0.61 18.83 1.51
C THR A 261 -0.12 17.80 2.54
N GLY A 262 0.84 16.95 2.18
CA GLY A 262 1.26 15.80 2.98
C GLY A 262 0.34 14.58 2.84
N GLU A 263 -0.68 14.64 1.99
CA GLU A 263 -1.54 13.49 1.69
C GLU A 263 -0.72 12.37 1.08
N ILE A 264 -0.80 11.17 1.66
CA ILE A 264 -0.23 9.97 1.09
C ILE A 264 -1.27 9.37 0.14
N LEU A 265 -0.98 9.41 -1.17
CA LEU A 265 -1.87 8.87 -2.20
C LEU A 265 -1.72 7.36 -2.34
N ALA A 266 -0.52 6.86 -2.11
CA ALA A 266 -0.23 5.44 -2.12
C ALA A 266 0.96 5.12 -1.23
N MET A 267 0.91 3.97 -0.56
CA MET A 267 2.01 3.43 0.24
C MET A 267 1.96 1.91 0.17
N ALA A 268 3.03 1.30 -0.29
CA ALA A 268 3.13 -0.14 -0.45
C ALA A 268 4.38 -0.71 0.21
N SER A 269 4.24 -1.90 0.75
CA SER A 269 5.32 -2.69 1.35
C SER A 269 5.19 -4.14 0.90
N PHE A 270 6.30 -4.76 0.51
CA PHE A 270 6.36 -6.16 0.11
C PHE A 270 7.41 -6.90 0.93
N PRO A 271 7.16 -8.20 1.24
CA PRO A 271 5.94 -8.95 0.92
C PRO A 271 4.70 -8.37 1.61
N ASN A 272 3.52 -8.53 0.99
CA ASN A 272 2.22 -8.11 1.50
C ASN A 272 1.40 -9.32 1.97
N TYR A 273 0.19 -9.07 2.49
CA TYR A 273 -0.74 -10.09 2.98
C TYR A 273 -2.19 -9.75 2.59
N ASP A 274 -3.07 -10.75 2.63
CA ASP A 274 -4.50 -10.54 2.48
C ASP A 274 -5.14 -10.30 3.87
N PRO A 275 -5.70 -9.10 4.16
CA PRO A 275 -6.38 -8.82 5.43
C PRO A 275 -7.58 -9.73 5.72
N ASN A 276 -8.21 -10.32 4.68
CA ASN A 276 -9.27 -11.30 4.86
C ASN A 276 -8.75 -12.60 5.48
N ASN A 277 -7.46 -12.91 5.26
CA ASN A 277 -6.78 -14.11 5.75
C ASN A 277 -5.34 -13.82 6.18
N TYR A 278 -5.15 -12.86 7.05
CA TYR A 278 -3.85 -12.31 7.45
C TYR A 278 -2.88 -13.30 8.11
N TYR A 279 -3.36 -14.49 8.53
CA TYR A 279 -2.49 -15.55 9.06
C TYR A 279 -1.81 -16.39 7.97
N THR A 280 -2.35 -16.41 6.76
CA THR A 280 -1.82 -17.23 5.66
C THR A 280 -0.72 -16.50 4.92
N ILE A 281 0.44 -17.14 4.79
CA ILE A 281 1.54 -16.63 3.96
C ILE A 281 1.24 -17.02 2.52
N THR A 282 1.07 -16.03 1.65
CA THR A 282 0.80 -16.22 0.21
C THR A 282 2.00 -15.86 -0.67
N ASP A 283 3.02 -15.26 -0.07
CA ASP A 283 4.23 -14.86 -0.79
C ASP A 283 5.09 -16.06 -1.17
N GLN A 284 5.26 -16.31 -2.47
CA GLN A 284 5.95 -17.49 -2.99
C GLN A 284 7.42 -17.53 -2.56
N MET A 285 8.13 -16.40 -2.56
CA MET A 285 9.53 -16.34 -2.14
C MET A 285 9.68 -16.74 -0.65
N ALA A 286 8.72 -16.36 0.19
CA ALA A 286 8.69 -16.75 1.59
C ALA A 286 8.35 -18.23 1.75
N LEU A 287 7.42 -18.76 0.96
CA LEU A 287 7.07 -20.18 0.96
C LEU A 287 8.25 -21.05 0.52
N ASP A 288 8.94 -20.69 -0.56
CA ASP A 288 10.12 -21.39 -1.05
C ASP A 288 11.25 -21.41 0.01
N ALA A 289 11.47 -20.26 0.68
CA ALA A 289 12.44 -20.18 1.78
C ALA A 289 12.05 -21.07 2.98
N LEU A 290 10.77 -21.22 3.26
CA LEU A 290 10.27 -22.08 4.35
C LEU A 290 10.42 -23.56 4.05
N GLU A 291 10.51 -23.99 2.79
CA GLU A 291 10.74 -25.39 2.41
C GLU A 291 12.14 -25.91 2.80
N GLU A 292 13.10 -25.01 3.01
CA GLU A 292 14.47 -25.35 3.42
C GLU A 292 14.57 -25.79 4.88
N TYR A 293 13.53 -25.52 5.71
CA TYR A 293 13.53 -25.81 7.15
C TYR A 293 12.84 -27.14 7.48
N GLY A 294 13.34 -27.83 8.52
CA GLY A 294 12.68 -29.03 9.09
C GLY A 294 11.35 -28.68 9.80
N GLN A 295 10.47 -29.68 10.02
CA GLN A 295 9.10 -29.46 10.51
C GLN A 295 8.99 -28.64 11.82
N GLU A 296 9.88 -28.82 12.79
CA GLU A 296 9.84 -28.07 14.04
C GLU A 296 10.32 -26.62 13.86
N GLU A 297 11.42 -26.45 13.13
CA GLU A 297 12.00 -25.14 12.84
C GLU A 297 11.11 -24.31 11.91
N ARG A 298 10.47 -24.96 10.93
CA ARG A 298 9.53 -24.34 9.99
C ARG A 298 8.42 -23.55 10.70
N LYS A 299 7.84 -24.10 11.78
CA LYS A 299 6.76 -23.44 12.53
C LYS A 299 7.21 -22.15 13.23
N GLU A 300 8.44 -22.11 13.70
CA GLU A 300 9.06 -20.89 14.27
C GLU A 300 9.33 -19.88 13.16
N GLN A 301 9.88 -20.30 12.04
CA GLN A 301 10.16 -19.47 10.88
C GLN A 301 8.88 -18.91 10.24
N GLU A 302 7.81 -19.69 10.11
CA GLU A 302 6.50 -19.20 9.64
C GLU A 302 5.99 -18.05 10.52
N THR A 303 6.17 -18.15 11.84
CA THR A 303 5.78 -17.09 12.76
C THR A 303 6.64 -15.83 12.59
N ALA A 304 7.95 -16.01 12.41
CA ALA A 304 8.88 -14.91 12.16
C ALA A 304 8.58 -14.22 10.81
N PHE A 305 8.33 -14.99 9.75
CA PHE A 305 7.94 -14.47 8.43
C PHE A 305 6.60 -13.71 8.49
N ARG A 306 5.60 -14.26 9.17
CA ARG A 306 4.31 -13.60 9.35
C ARG A 306 4.45 -12.24 10.05
N ASN A 307 5.19 -12.19 11.13
CA ASN A 307 5.47 -10.95 11.84
C ASN A 307 6.24 -9.94 10.96
N LYS A 308 7.10 -10.42 10.06
CA LYS A 308 7.82 -9.57 9.09
C LYS A 308 6.89 -9.05 8.00
N ILE A 309 5.98 -9.88 7.48
CA ILE A 309 5.03 -9.54 6.43
C ILE A 309 4.01 -8.48 6.90
N TRP A 310 3.59 -8.50 8.15
CA TRP A 310 2.67 -7.51 8.71
C TRP A 310 3.30 -6.12 8.89
N ARG A 311 4.62 -6.01 8.87
CA ARG A 311 5.32 -4.74 9.09
C ARG A 311 5.23 -3.83 7.87
N ASN A 312 4.80 -2.60 8.08
CA ASN A 312 4.88 -1.56 7.06
C ASN A 312 6.32 -1.01 6.96
N LYS A 313 7.09 -1.49 5.98
CA LYS A 313 8.50 -1.08 5.78
C LYS A 313 8.66 0.43 5.59
N CYS A 314 7.64 1.12 5.09
CA CYS A 314 7.71 2.56 4.84
C CYS A 314 7.84 3.39 6.12
N ILE A 315 7.34 2.89 7.26
CA ILE A 315 7.29 3.64 8.51
C ILE A 315 8.01 2.93 9.68
N VAL A 316 8.12 1.59 9.63
CA VAL A 316 8.69 0.78 10.72
C VAL A 316 10.18 0.51 10.51
N ASP A 317 10.61 0.31 9.26
CA ASP A 317 12.00 0.00 8.96
C ASP A 317 12.82 1.27 8.79
N THR A 318 14.05 1.23 9.31
CA THR A 318 15.01 2.33 9.15
C THR A 318 16.17 1.88 8.27
N TYR A 319 16.61 2.74 7.38
CA TYR A 319 17.69 2.45 6.44
C TYR A 319 18.65 3.65 6.31
N MET A 320 19.85 3.40 5.80
CA MET A 320 20.75 4.45 5.39
C MET A 320 20.30 4.96 4.01
N PRO A 321 19.88 6.23 3.84
CA PRO A 321 19.33 6.71 2.58
C PRO A 321 20.34 6.78 1.44
N GLY A 322 21.63 6.78 1.75
CA GLY A 322 22.68 6.89 0.75
C GLY A 322 22.57 8.18 -0.06
N SER A 323 22.86 8.09 -1.34
CA SER A 323 22.94 9.28 -2.21
C SER A 323 21.63 10.05 -2.41
N THR A 324 20.46 9.52 -2.01
CA THR A 324 19.20 10.28 -2.01
C THR A 324 19.26 11.43 -1.00
N PHE A 325 20.00 11.26 0.11
CA PHE A 325 20.19 12.30 1.11
C PHE A 325 20.99 13.52 0.61
N LYS A 326 21.69 13.39 -0.50
CA LYS A 326 22.39 14.54 -1.12
C LYS A 326 21.46 15.69 -1.48
N ILE A 327 20.16 15.42 -1.65
CA ILE A 327 19.13 16.47 -1.81
C ILE A 327 19.11 17.37 -0.59
N VAL A 328 19.09 16.81 0.61
CA VAL A 328 19.08 17.56 1.87
C VAL A 328 20.42 18.30 2.07
N THR A 329 21.54 17.64 1.78
CA THR A 329 22.88 18.26 1.87
C THR A 329 23.05 19.43 0.91
N LEU A 330 22.53 19.29 -0.32
CA LEU A 330 22.49 20.35 -1.32
C LEU A 330 21.65 21.53 -0.84
N SER A 331 20.45 21.25 -0.35
CA SER A 331 19.50 22.25 0.13
C SER A 331 20.07 23.11 1.25
N MET A 332 20.68 22.49 2.29
CA MET A 332 21.24 23.25 3.39
C MET A 332 22.46 24.10 3.00
N ALA A 333 23.27 23.62 2.05
CA ALA A 333 24.45 24.37 1.60
C ALA A 333 24.09 25.56 0.69
N LEU A 334 23.04 25.43 -0.12
CA LEU A 334 22.51 26.52 -0.94
C LEU A 334 21.81 27.56 -0.07
N GLU A 335 20.99 27.15 0.89
CA GLU A 335 20.28 28.05 1.79
C GLU A 335 21.21 28.95 2.60
N GLU A 336 22.32 28.39 3.09
CA GLU A 336 23.35 29.13 3.82
C GLU A 336 24.27 29.96 2.89
N GLY A 337 24.04 29.95 1.55
CA GLY A 337 24.87 30.66 0.60
C GLY A 337 26.35 30.20 0.54
N LEU A 338 26.63 29.00 1.04
CA LEU A 338 27.99 28.41 1.10
C LEU A 338 28.44 27.88 -0.25
N ILE A 339 27.48 27.59 -1.13
CA ILE A 339 27.71 27.18 -2.51
C ILE A 339 26.74 27.87 -3.46
N SER A 340 27.10 27.90 -4.72
CA SER A 340 26.29 28.40 -5.83
C SER A 340 26.46 27.50 -7.06
N THR A 341 25.66 27.69 -8.10
CA THR A 341 25.75 26.96 -9.37
C THR A 341 27.12 27.10 -10.07
N ASN A 342 27.84 28.18 -9.78
CA ASN A 342 29.18 28.44 -10.33
C ASN A 342 30.31 27.65 -9.64
N ASN A 343 30.04 26.99 -8.53
CA ASN A 343 31.06 26.22 -7.84
C ASN A 343 31.48 24.99 -8.63
N THR A 344 32.78 24.69 -8.57
CA THR A 344 33.39 23.52 -9.18
C THR A 344 34.03 22.62 -8.14
N TYR A 345 34.08 21.35 -8.43
CA TYR A 345 34.65 20.31 -7.57
C TYR A 345 35.59 19.40 -8.35
N SER A 346 36.62 18.88 -7.68
CA SER A 346 37.52 17.90 -8.23
C SER A 346 37.34 16.55 -7.56
N CYS A 347 37.22 15.49 -8.34
CA CYS A 347 37.04 14.13 -7.85
C CYS A 347 38.12 13.20 -8.45
N PRO A 348 39.21 12.90 -7.73
CA PRO A 348 40.22 11.93 -8.17
C PRO A 348 39.82 10.47 -7.86
N GLY A 349 38.56 10.18 -7.51
CA GLY A 349 38.08 8.88 -7.11
C GLY A 349 38.05 8.64 -5.60
N TYR A 350 38.57 9.56 -4.80
CA TYR A 350 38.57 9.50 -3.35
C TYR A 350 38.75 10.89 -2.73
N ILE A 351 38.50 10.99 -1.43
CA ILE A 351 38.84 12.13 -0.57
C ILE A 351 39.38 11.62 0.76
N ARG A 352 40.34 12.33 1.34
CA ARG A 352 40.86 12.01 2.65
C ARG A 352 40.22 12.93 3.70
N VAL A 353 39.66 12.31 4.75
CA VAL A 353 39.04 13.01 5.89
C VAL A 353 39.63 12.42 7.15
N ALA A 354 40.30 13.25 7.96
CA ALA A 354 41.11 12.83 9.09
C ALA A 354 42.08 11.70 8.69
N ASP A 355 41.99 10.55 9.34
CA ASP A 355 42.81 9.34 9.09
C ASP A 355 42.19 8.40 8.05
N ARG A 356 40.98 8.71 7.53
CA ARG A 356 40.21 7.85 6.66
C ARG A 356 40.29 8.28 5.20
N THR A 357 40.35 7.30 4.29
CA THR A 357 40.18 7.52 2.84
C THR A 357 38.78 7.06 2.44
N ILE A 358 37.91 7.99 2.04
CA ILE A 358 36.56 7.71 1.57
C ILE A 358 36.56 7.71 0.05
N ARG A 359 36.10 6.62 -0.56
CA ARG A 359 36.11 6.40 -2.01
C ARG A 359 34.84 6.91 -2.67
N CYS A 360 34.97 7.39 -3.90
CA CYS A 360 33.85 7.58 -4.80
C CYS A 360 33.38 6.23 -5.32
N TRP A 361 32.12 6.12 -5.71
CA TRP A 361 31.59 4.92 -6.37
C TRP A 361 32.29 4.66 -7.71
N LYS A 362 32.70 5.71 -8.43
CA LYS A 362 33.51 5.63 -9.66
C LYS A 362 34.97 5.57 -9.31
N SER A 363 35.63 4.43 -9.55
CA SER A 363 37.01 4.15 -9.16
C SER A 363 38.04 5.13 -9.74
N GLY A 364 37.87 5.56 -10.98
CA GLY A 364 38.73 6.55 -11.65
C GLY A 364 38.41 8.00 -11.30
N GLY A 365 37.38 8.25 -10.50
CA GLY A 365 36.88 9.59 -10.20
C GLY A 365 36.11 10.24 -11.37
N HIS A 366 35.62 11.46 -11.12
CA HIS A 366 34.83 12.23 -12.08
C HIS A 366 35.64 13.40 -12.69
N GLY A 367 36.89 13.62 -12.25
CA GLY A 367 37.70 14.77 -12.69
C GLY A 367 37.13 16.09 -12.14
N HIS A 368 37.29 17.14 -12.93
CA HIS A 368 36.70 18.46 -12.64
C HIS A 368 35.23 18.49 -13.10
N GLN A 369 34.38 18.99 -12.27
CA GLN A 369 32.91 19.03 -12.50
C GLN A 369 32.27 20.25 -11.82
N THR A 370 31.23 20.79 -12.43
CA THR A 370 30.37 21.84 -11.86
C THR A 370 29.52 21.26 -10.72
N LEU A 371 28.80 22.12 -9.97
CA LEU A 371 27.83 21.67 -8.97
C LEU A 371 26.75 20.76 -9.61
N ALA A 372 26.21 21.19 -10.76
CA ALA A 372 25.23 20.40 -11.52
C ALA A 372 25.80 19.01 -11.89
N GLN A 373 26.98 18.95 -12.46
CA GLN A 373 27.64 17.68 -12.78
C GLN A 373 27.94 16.83 -11.53
N ALA A 374 28.23 17.47 -10.38
CA ALA A 374 28.50 16.74 -9.14
C ALA A 374 27.25 16.02 -8.59
N ILE A 375 26.06 16.64 -8.73
CA ILE A 375 24.79 15.99 -8.34
C ILE A 375 24.33 14.97 -9.40
N GLN A 376 24.45 15.28 -10.72
CA GLN A 376 24.17 14.36 -11.82
C GLN A 376 24.97 13.07 -11.71
N ASN A 377 26.28 13.19 -11.44
CA ASN A 377 27.22 12.07 -11.27
C ASN A 377 27.13 11.43 -9.89
N SER A 378 26.30 11.95 -8.97
CA SER A 378 26.26 11.46 -7.59
C SER A 378 27.63 11.38 -6.91
N CYS A 379 28.51 12.39 -7.08
CA CYS A 379 29.89 12.38 -6.67
C CYS A 379 30.05 12.47 -5.14
N ASN A 380 30.55 11.42 -4.46
CA ASN A 380 30.77 11.43 -3.00
C ASN A 380 31.79 12.46 -2.54
N PRO A 381 33.01 12.59 -3.14
CA PRO A 381 33.98 13.60 -2.73
C PRO A 381 33.46 15.04 -2.82
N ALA A 382 32.66 15.36 -3.84
CA ALA A 382 32.04 16.68 -3.95
C ALA A 382 31.09 16.94 -2.78
N PHE A 383 30.21 16.00 -2.44
CA PHE A 383 29.26 16.16 -1.35
C PHE A 383 29.90 16.13 0.05
N ILE A 384 30.98 15.39 0.24
CA ILE A 384 31.81 15.49 1.44
C ILE A 384 32.38 16.91 1.59
N SER A 385 32.89 17.50 0.51
CA SER A 385 33.41 18.86 0.52
C SER A 385 32.29 19.90 0.77
N ILE A 386 31.08 19.68 0.27
CA ILE A 386 29.90 20.51 0.52
C ILE A 386 29.51 20.43 2.01
N GLY A 387 29.37 19.21 2.55
CA GLY A 387 29.04 19.02 3.96
C GLY A 387 30.09 19.60 4.92
N ALA A 388 31.37 19.53 4.56
CA ALA A 388 32.44 20.15 5.32
C ALA A 388 32.29 21.68 5.37
N LYS A 389 31.82 22.33 4.27
CA LYS A 389 31.52 23.77 4.26
C LYS A 389 30.34 24.12 5.16
N VAL A 390 29.27 23.30 5.16
CA VAL A 390 28.13 23.45 6.04
C VAL A 390 28.55 23.38 7.53
N GLY A 391 29.46 22.49 7.83
CA GLY A 391 29.99 22.26 9.17
C GLY A 391 29.00 21.50 10.08
N PRO A 392 29.50 20.91 11.18
CA PRO A 392 28.73 19.96 11.99
C PRO A 392 27.52 20.60 12.70
N THR A 393 27.61 21.86 13.09
CA THR A 393 26.54 22.55 13.82
C THR A 393 25.35 22.86 12.92
N ASN A 394 25.59 23.50 11.76
CA ASN A 394 24.52 23.80 10.81
C ASN A 394 23.96 22.52 10.22
N PHE A 395 24.79 21.53 9.89
CA PHE A 395 24.33 20.23 9.39
C PHE A 395 23.34 19.57 10.37
N TYR A 396 23.66 19.54 11.66
CA TYR A 396 22.74 19.00 12.66
C TYR A 396 21.45 19.81 12.79
N GLN A 397 21.55 21.13 12.71
CA GLN A 397 20.37 22.01 12.75
C GLN A 397 19.41 21.77 11.57
N TYR A 398 19.96 21.66 10.35
CA TYR A 398 19.15 21.33 9.17
C TYR A 398 18.63 19.89 9.21
N PHE A 399 19.43 18.94 9.66
CA PHE A 399 18.98 17.57 9.87
C PHE A 399 17.75 17.52 10.79
N LYS A 400 17.74 18.32 11.85
CA LYS A 400 16.58 18.50 12.72
C LYS A 400 15.43 19.27 12.03
N ASN A 401 15.74 20.35 11.32
CA ASN A 401 14.72 21.17 10.66
C ASN A 401 13.95 20.38 9.58
N PHE A 402 14.61 19.49 8.86
CA PHE A 402 14.00 18.56 7.90
C PHE A 402 13.20 17.43 8.57
N GLY A 403 13.06 17.42 9.91
CA GLY A 403 12.26 16.45 10.65
C GLY A 403 12.91 15.08 10.87
N LEU A 404 14.21 14.93 10.60
CA LEU A 404 14.89 13.64 10.61
C LEU A 404 15.28 13.15 12.02
N THR A 405 15.10 14.00 13.06
CA THR A 405 15.32 13.66 14.48
C THR A 405 14.01 13.35 15.22
N GLU A 406 12.88 13.35 14.55
CA GLU A 406 11.58 13.13 15.16
C GLU A 406 10.73 12.23 14.26
N LYS A 407 9.68 11.63 14.82
CA LYS A 407 8.65 10.95 14.03
C LYS A 407 7.95 11.95 13.14
N THR A 408 7.52 11.51 11.95
CA THR A 408 6.79 12.37 11.02
C THR A 408 5.43 12.78 11.59
N GLY A 409 4.85 11.93 12.44
CA GLY A 409 3.53 12.14 13.03
C GLY A 409 2.40 11.68 12.09
N VAL A 410 2.71 10.76 11.19
CA VAL A 410 1.69 10.09 10.38
C VAL A 410 0.68 9.39 11.26
N ASP A 411 -0.56 9.39 10.84
CA ASP A 411 -1.69 8.76 11.51
C ASP A 411 -1.74 7.22 11.25
N LEU A 412 -0.57 6.58 11.39
CA LEU A 412 -0.37 5.14 11.35
C LEU A 412 0.42 4.68 12.59
N ASN A 413 0.15 3.47 13.07
CA ASN A 413 0.84 2.90 14.21
C ASN A 413 2.22 2.35 13.84
N GLY A 414 3.10 2.19 14.84
CA GLY A 414 4.38 1.55 14.68
C GLY A 414 5.48 2.41 14.05
N GLU A 415 5.27 3.72 13.78
CA GLU A 415 6.30 4.58 13.22
C GLU A 415 7.59 4.53 14.06
N ALA A 416 8.70 4.17 13.41
CA ALA A 416 10.01 4.08 14.07
C ALA A 416 10.68 5.44 14.19
N SER A 417 11.52 5.57 15.20
CA SER A 417 12.48 6.67 15.30
C SER A 417 13.75 6.31 14.53
N GLY A 418 14.29 7.27 13.79
CA GLY A 418 15.61 7.11 13.15
C GLY A 418 16.74 6.90 14.17
N ILE A 419 17.92 6.59 13.66
CA ILE A 419 19.15 6.44 14.43
C ILE A 419 20.15 7.46 13.88
N TRP A 420 20.59 8.39 14.72
CA TRP A 420 21.49 9.49 14.32
C TRP A 420 22.44 9.89 15.43
N PHE A 421 23.46 10.66 15.08
CA PHE A 421 24.39 11.24 16.04
C PHE A 421 23.89 12.61 16.51
N SER A 422 23.95 12.86 17.80
CA SER A 422 23.65 14.19 18.37
C SER A 422 24.76 15.21 18.09
N LYS A 423 25.98 14.75 17.74
CA LYS A 423 27.10 15.57 17.30
C LYS A 423 27.82 14.82 16.18
N PHE A 424 27.96 15.48 15.02
CA PHE A 424 28.75 14.97 13.93
C PHE A 424 30.21 15.36 14.11
N GLN A 425 31.11 14.37 14.27
CA GLN A 425 32.53 14.58 14.14
C GLN A 425 32.93 14.65 12.66
N GLU A 426 34.20 14.87 12.35
CA GLU A 426 34.66 15.08 10.98
C GLU A 426 34.34 13.93 10.03
N VAL A 427 34.54 12.68 10.49
CA VAL A 427 34.25 11.49 9.66
C VAL A 427 32.75 11.21 9.56
N GLU A 428 32.01 11.35 10.68
CA GLU A 428 30.57 11.20 10.69
C GLU A 428 29.90 12.25 9.79
N LEU A 429 30.32 13.51 9.83
CA LEU A 429 29.85 14.56 8.95
C LEU A 429 30.12 14.23 7.48
N ALA A 430 31.33 13.78 7.19
CA ALA A 430 31.73 13.40 5.82
C ALA A 430 30.83 12.29 5.27
N THR A 431 30.56 11.24 6.05
CA THR A 431 29.72 10.12 5.62
C THR A 431 28.23 10.49 5.60
N ALA A 432 27.77 11.29 6.58
CA ALA A 432 26.39 11.79 6.61
C ALA A 432 26.06 12.70 5.42
N SER A 433 27.05 13.45 4.89
CA SER A 433 26.86 14.34 3.73
C SER A 433 26.40 13.63 2.45
N PHE A 434 26.59 12.32 2.37
CA PHE A 434 26.07 11.48 1.27
C PHE A 434 25.16 10.34 1.76
N GLY A 435 24.59 10.49 2.97
CA GLY A 435 23.50 9.63 3.48
C GLY A 435 23.96 8.33 4.11
N GLN A 436 25.16 8.27 4.68
CA GLN A 436 25.68 7.10 5.37
C GLN A 436 25.83 7.39 6.89
N ASN A 437 25.94 6.34 7.70
CA ASN A 437 26.20 6.42 9.14
C ASN A 437 25.05 6.96 10.01
N PHE A 438 23.85 7.06 9.47
CA PHE A 438 22.61 7.26 10.21
C PHE A 438 21.47 6.49 9.52
N LYS A 439 20.37 6.24 10.22
CA LYS A 439 19.21 5.54 9.65
C LYS A 439 17.95 6.37 9.87
N ILE A 440 17.10 6.43 8.85
CA ILE A 440 15.80 7.09 8.86
C ILE A 440 14.77 6.20 8.18
N THR A 441 13.48 6.45 8.39
CA THR A 441 12.43 5.73 7.69
C THR A 441 12.28 6.23 6.25
N PRO A 442 11.75 5.42 5.33
CA PRO A 442 11.37 5.87 3.99
C PRO A 442 10.41 7.08 4.04
N LEU A 443 9.46 7.09 4.98
CA LEU A 443 8.54 8.21 5.14
C LEU A 443 9.24 9.49 5.59
N GLN A 444 10.21 9.42 6.52
CA GLN A 444 11.02 10.58 6.87
C GLN A 444 11.78 11.12 5.66
N MET A 445 12.34 10.24 4.83
CA MET A 445 13.10 10.65 3.64
C MET A 445 12.23 11.36 2.60
N ILE A 446 11.07 10.80 2.25
CA ILE A 446 10.18 11.43 1.26
C ILE A 446 9.59 12.74 1.79
N THR A 447 9.29 12.84 3.08
CA THR A 447 8.82 14.07 3.72
C THR A 447 9.88 15.17 3.67
N ALA A 448 11.15 14.82 3.90
CA ALA A 448 12.27 15.76 3.77
C ALA A 448 12.49 16.22 2.32
N VAL A 449 12.37 15.32 1.35
CA VAL A 449 12.45 15.69 -0.08
C VAL A 449 11.26 16.53 -0.51
N GLY A 450 10.05 16.22 -0.03
CA GLY A 450 8.87 17.06 -0.21
C GLY A 450 9.12 18.48 0.30
N ALA A 451 9.72 18.63 1.47
CA ALA A 451 10.09 19.96 1.98
C ALA A 451 11.17 20.67 1.13
N ALA A 452 12.11 19.92 0.55
CA ALA A 452 13.12 20.48 -0.34
C ALA A 452 12.55 20.98 -1.67
N SER A 453 11.38 20.45 -2.11
CA SER A 453 10.80 20.73 -3.43
C SER A 453 9.55 21.64 -3.40
N ASN A 454 8.83 21.76 -2.27
CA ASN A 454 7.55 22.45 -2.20
C ASN A 454 7.64 23.93 -1.74
N GLY A 455 8.76 24.58 -1.98
CA GLY A 455 9.03 25.94 -1.48
C GLY A 455 9.54 25.93 -0.04
N GLY A 456 10.10 24.83 0.45
CA GLY A 456 10.78 24.72 1.73
C GLY A 456 9.90 24.41 2.94
N LYS A 457 8.68 23.95 2.76
CA LYS A 457 7.70 23.72 3.84
C LYS A 457 7.69 22.25 4.26
N LEU A 458 8.07 21.96 5.51
CA LEU A 458 7.91 20.62 6.08
C LEU A 458 6.45 20.41 6.47
N VAL A 459 5.77 19.52 5.77
CA VAL A 459 4.37 19.15 6.02
C VAL A 459 4.27 17.86 6.84
N THR A 460 3.17 17.68 7.58
CA THR A 460 2.88 16.42 8.27
C THR A 460 2.23 15.46 7.29
N PRO A 461 2.85 14.28 7.01
CA PRO A 461 2.20 13.27 6.18
C PRO A 461 1.01 12.64 6.91
N HIS A 462 -0.06 12.30 6.17
CA HIS A 462 -1.26 11.69 6.71
C HIS A 462 -1.97 10.82 5.67
N VAL A 463 -2.73 9.83 6.15
CA VAL A 463 -3.49 8.89 5.32
C VAL A 463 -5.01 9.01 5.49
N VAL A 464 -5.50 9.73 6.51
CA VAL A 464 -6.93 9.99 6.68
C VAL A 464 -7.27 11.39 6.22
N LYS A 465 -8.26 11.49 5.33
CA LYS A 465 -8.82 12.74 4.81
C LYS A 465 -9.94 13.26 5.69
N GLU A 466 -10.92 12.37 6.00
CA GLU A 466 -12.08 12.76 6.78
C GLU A 466 -12.77 11.56 7.43
N ILE A 467 -13.60 11.85 8.43
CA ILE A 467 -14.50 10.89 9.08
C ILE A 467 -15.92 11.30 8.70
N THR A 468 -16.72 10.34 8.25
CA THR A 468 -18.09 10.56 7.80
C THR A 468 -19.07 9.67 8.55
N GLU A 469 -20.35 10.01 8.46
CA GLU A 469 -21.46 9.27 9.00
C GLU A 469 -22.52 9.10 7.92
N THR A 470 -22.92 7.87 7.64
CA THR A 470 -23.97 7.58 6.66
C THR A 470 -25.32 7.99 7.23
N GLN A 471 -26.03 8.87 6.54
CA GLN A 471 -27.37 9.31 6.92
C GLN A 471 -28.45 8.30 6.49
N GLU A 472 -29.69 8.46 6.98
CA GLU A 472 -30.81 7.58 6.63
C GLU A 472 -31.12 7.54 5.12
N ASP A 473 -30.81 8.61 4.40
CA ASP A 473 -30.97 8.70 2.95
C ASP A 473 -29.81 8.11 2.13
N GLY A 474 -28.81 7.52 2.82
CA GLY A 474 -27.61 6.94 2.21
C GLY A 474 -26.52 7.95 1.85
N THR A 475 -26.69 9.23 2.17
CA THR A 475 -25.66 10.25 1.94
C THR A 475 -24.61 10.25 3.06
N GLU A 476 -23.37 10.62 2.73
CA GLU A 476 -22.27 10.73 3.70
C GLU A 476 -22.18 12.16 4.21
N LYS A 477 -22.29 12.32 5.53
CA LYS A 477 -22.09 13.58 6.23
C LYS A 477 -20.71 13.63 6.87
N VAL A 478 -19.92 14.64 6.50
CA VAL A 478 -18.61 14.85 7.11
C VAL A 478 -18.77 15.27 8.59
N VAL A 479 -18.16 14.48 9.47
CA VAL A 479 -18.12 14.72 10.92
C VAL A 479 -16.83 15.42 11.32
N LYS A 480 -15.71 15.05 10.66
CA LYS A 480 -14.39 15.61 10.94
C LYS A 480 -13.54 15.57 9.68
N SER A 481 -12.87 16.67 9.35
CA SER A 481 -11.90 16.75 8.26
C SER A 481 -10.50 16.99 8.80
N PHE A 482 -9.51 16.44 8.13
CA PHE A 482 -8.10 16.66 8.44
C PHE A 482 -7.52 17.62 7.38
N THR A 483 -6.97 18.73 7.84
CA THR A 483 -6.38 19.74 6.96
C THR A 483 -4.86 19.63 6.94
N PRO A 484 -4.21 19.93 5.81
CA PRO A 484 -2.76 19.96 5.72
C PRO A 484 -2.11 20.79 6.81
N GLN A 485 -1.08 20.23 7.45
CA GLN A 485 -0.36 20.92 8.53
C GLN A 485 1.10 21.17 8.13
N VAL A 486 1.47 22.44 8.02
CA VAL A 486 2.87 22.85 7.85
C VAL A 486 3.52 22.95 9.22
N LYS A 487 4.49 22.08 9.51
CA LYS A 487 5.24 22.09 10.77
C LYS A 487 6.17 23.30 10.87
N ARG A 488 6.89 23.61 9.77
CA ARG A 488 7.85 24.71 9.72
C ARG A 488 8.33 25.01 8.29
N GLN A 489 8.90 26.19 8.08
CA GLN A 489 9.72 26.52 6.92
C GLN A 489 11.15 26.04 7.18
N VAL A 490 11.75 25.30 6.26
CA VAL A 490 13.07 24.67 6.40
C VAL A 490 14.13 25.40 5.56
N ILE A 491 13.77 25.75 4.33
CA ILE A 491 14.56 26.52 3.37
C ILE A 491 13.66 27.54 2.67
N SER A 492 14.25 28.53 2.02
CA SER A 492 13.53 29.51 1.21
C SER A 492 12.91 28.89 -0.05
N ALA A 493 11.93 29.58 -0.63
CA ALA A 493 11.34 29.15 -1.90
C ALA A 493 12.35 29.24 -3.06
N GLU A 494 13.24 30.21 -3.01
CA GLU A 494 14.32 30.41 -3.98
C GLU A 494 15.30 29.24 -3.96
N THR A 495 15.72 28.80 -2.77
CA THR A 495 16.59 27.62 -2.64
C THR A 495 15.87 26.37 -3.12
N SER A 496 14.59 26.21 -2.78
CA SER A 496 13.77 25.07 -3.23
C SER A 496 13.71 25.00 -4.76
N ALA A 497 13.43 26.10 -5.44
CA ALA A 497 13.39 26.16 -6.91
C ALA A 497 14.72 25.74 -7.53
N LEU A 498 15.85 26.27 -7.01
CA LEU A 498 17.18 25.92 -7.48
C LEU A 498 17.53 24.42 -7.27
N VAL A 499 17.07 23.84 -6.16
CA VAL A 499 17.20 22.41 -5.89
C VAL A 499 16.41 21.59 -6.92
N CYS A 500 15.18 22.01 -7.26
CA CYS A 500 14.35 21.36 -8.26
C CYS A 500 15.03 21.35 -9.64
N ASP A 501 15.54 22.49 -10.09
CA ASP A 501 16.25 22.61 -11.37
C ASP A 501 17.48 21.66 -11.44
N LEU A 502 18.30 21.64 -10.38
CA LEU A 502 19.47 20.78 -10.31
C LEU A 502 19.12 19.28 -10.28
N LEU A 503 17.97 18.92 -9.68
CA LEU A 503 17.52 17.54 -9.62
C LEU A 503 16.82 17.08 -10.90
N GLU A 504 16.21 17.99 -11.66
CA GLU A 504 15.70 17.67 -13.01
C GLU A 504 16.85 17.26 -13.94
N GLU A 505 18.01 17.95 -13.88
CA GLU A 505 19.19 17.56 -14.65
C GLU A 505 19.73 16.17 -14.28
N VAL A 506 19.49 15.68 -13.05
CA VAL A 506 19.85 14.30 -12.67
C VAL A 506 19.02 13.28 -13.46
N VAL A 507 17.75 13.59 -13.75
CA VAL A 507 16.84 12.71 -14.50
C VAL A 507 17.00 12.90 -16.01
N THR A 508 17.25 14.10 -16.49
CA THR A 508 17.40 14.34 -17.93
C THR A 508 18.73 13.79 -18.50
N VAL A 509 19.84 14.05 -17.81
CA VAL A 509 21.19 13.70 -18.32
C VAL A 509 22.06 12.95 -17.30
N GLY A 510 21.63 12.82 -16.05
CA GLY A 510 22.44 12.27 -14.95
C GLY A 510 22.18 10.79 -14.65
N SER A 511 22.54 10.41 -13.44
CA SER A 511 22.39 9.03 -12.90
C SER A 511 20.95 8.55 -12.76
N GLY A 512 19.97 9.45 -12.82
CA GLY A 512 18.53 9.18 -12.71
C GLY A 512 17.80 9.04 -14.04
N LYS A 513 18.48 9.05 -15.16
CA LYS A 513 17.88 9.11 -16.51
C LYS A 513 16.86 8.02 -16.83
N ASN A 514 16.93 6.88 -16.14
CA ASN A 514 15.97 5.80 -16.31
C ASN A 514 14.60 6.07 -15.62
N ALA A 515 14.49 7.15 -14.85
CA ALA A 515 13.20 7.66 -14.33
C ALA A 515 12.59 8.75 -15.22
N TYR A 516 13.20 9.01 -16.38
CA TYR A 516 12.67 9.99 -17.33
C TYR A 516 11.34 9.54 -17.91
N VAL A 517 10.35 10.42 -17.86
CA VAL A 517 9.02 10.19 -18.44
C VAL A 517 8.79 11.25 -19.52
N LYS A 518 8.57 10.80 -20.76
CA LYS A 518 8.38 11.67 -21.92
C LYS A 518 7.19 12.62 -21.69
N GLY A 519 7.40 13.90 -21.93
CA GLY A 519 6.41 14.96 -21.70
C GLY A 519 6.23 15.38 -20.25
N TYR A 520 6.94 14.77 -19.30
CA TYR A 520 6.82 15.15 -17.89
C TYR A 520 8.18 15.55 -17.33
N ARG A 521 8.20 16.71 -16.66
CA ARG A 521 9.40 17.21 -16.00
C ARG A 521 9.58 16.48 -14.67
N VAL A 522 10.35 15.40 -14.68
CA VAL A 522 10.67 14.60 -13.48
C VAL A 522 12.01 15.04 -12.92
N ALA A 523 12.06 15.34 -11.64
CA ALA A 523 13.27 15.60 -10.88
C ALA A 523 13.51 14.50 -9.85
N GLY A 524 14.76 14.18 -9.52
CA GLY A 524 15.00 13.13 -8.51
C GLY A 524 16.44 12.75 -8.31
N LYS A 525 16.64 11.74 -7.47
CA LYS A 525 17.96 11.23 -7.09
C LYS A 525 17.95 9.73 -6.85
N THR A 526 18.94 9.05 -7.37
CA THR A 526 19.21 7.63 -7.15
C THR A 526 19.99 7.40 -5.87
N GLY A 527 19.71 6.28 -5.20
CA GLY A 527 20.46 5.79 -4.04
C GLY A 527 20.89 4.34 -4.21
N THR A 528 22.05 4.02 -3.67
CA THR A 528 22.53 2.65 -3.49
C THR A 528 23.28 2.64 -2.16
N SER A 529 22.76 1.92 -1.19
CA SER A 529 23.28 1.93 0.17
C SER A 529 23.61 0.51 0.64
N GLU A 530 24.81 0.29 1.12
CA GLU A 530 25.25 -1.00 1.67
C GLU A 530 24.63 -1.19 3.08
N LYS A 531 24.14 -2.39 3.37
CA LYS A 531 23.61 -2.78 4.69
C LYS A 531 24.76 -3.17 5.61
N ILE A 532 25.47 -2.16 6.15
CA ILE A 532 26.69 -2.34 6.94
C ILE A 532 26.47 -3.17 8.20
N ASP A 533 25.31 -3.10 8.83
CA ASP A 533 24.93 -3.92 9.98
C ASP A 533 24.84 -5.41 9.61
N VAL A 534 24.27 -5.74 8.45
CA VAL A 534 24.24 -7.11 7.95
C VAL A 534 25.66 -7.59 7.61
N LEU A 535 26.43 -6.77 6.91
CA LEU A 535 27.83 -7.08 6.60
C LEU A 535 28.64 -7.37 7.88
N ASN A 536 28.47 -6.56 8.93
CA ASN A 536 29.18 -6.74 10.19
C ASN A 536 28.70 -8.00 10.95
N ALA A 537 27.45 -8.38 10.82
CA ALA A 537 26.88 -9.54 11.51
C ALA A 537 27.15 -10.86 10.78
N THR A 538 27.09 -10.87 9.45
CA THR A 538 27.11 -12.10 8.63
C THR A 538 28.36 -12.22 7.75
N GLY A 539 29.04 -11.12 7.46
CA GLY A 539 30.11 -11.05 6.47
C GLY A 539 29.61 -10.92 5.02
N GLU A 540 28.30 -10.94 4.80
CA GLU A 540 27.68 -10.84 3.49
C GLU A 540 27.28 -9.41 3.13
N LYS A 541 27.39 -9.07 1.84
CA LYS A 541 27.07 -7.74 1.35
C LYS A 541 25.69 -7.70 0.74
N TYR A 542 24.79 -6.94 1.34
CA TYR A 542 23.50 -6.60 0.78
C TYR A 542 23.34 -5.09 0.61
N TYR A 543 22.49 -4.69 -0.30
CA TYR A 543 22.28 -3.30 -0.66
C TYR A 543 20.80 -2.93 -0.63
N ILE A 544 20.53 -1.66 -0.41
CA ILE A 544 19.23 -1.06 -0.67
C ILE A 544 19.39 -0.16 -1.90
N SER A 545 18.65 -0.49 -2.94
CA SER A 545 18.60 0.24 -4.19
C SER A 545 17.36 1.12 -4.20
N SER A 546 17.51 2.42 -4.40
CA SER A 546 16.39 3.35 -4.28
C SER A 546 16.41 4.46 -5.32
N PHE A 547 15.26 5.01 -5.57
CA PHE A 547 15.05 6.27 -6.26
C PHE A 547 14.04 7.11 -5.46
N ILE A 548 14.31 8.40 -5.36
CA ILE A 548 13.38 9.37 -4.83
C ILE A 548 13.30 10.54 -5.80
N GLY A 549 12.08 10.97 -6.12
CA GLY A 549 11.87 12.06 -7.07
C GLY A 549 10.52 12.73 -6.85
N PHE A 550 10.25 13.70 -7.69
CA PHE A 550 8.98 14.43 -7.71
C PHE A 550 8.68 14.93 -9.13
N ALA A 551 7.41 15.20 -9.37
CA ALA A 551 6.92 15.76 -10.62
C ALA A 551 5.69 16.64 -10.38
N PRO A 552 5.46 17.70 -11.22
CA PRO A 552 6.42 18.29 -12.16
C PRO A 552 7.63 18.94 -11.45
N ALA A 553 8.78 19.08 -12.12
CA ALA A 553 9.97 19.66 -11.50
C ALA A 553 9.85 21.17 -11.24
N ASP A 554 9.15 21.89 -12.12
CA ASP A 554 8.92 23.34 -12.05
C ASP A 554 7.83 23.74 -11.07
N GLU A 555 6.84 22.87 -10.85
CA GLU A 555 5.77 23.07 -9.86
C GLU A 555 5.49 21.75 -9.10
N PRO A 556 6.38 21.34 -8.21
CA PRO A 556 6.28 20.05 -7.55
C PRO A 556 4.95 19.82 -6.84
N GLU A 557 4.30 18.71 -7.18
CA GLU A 557 3.03 18.31 -6.60
C GLU A 557 3.08 16.91 -6.00
N TYR A 558 3.68 15.95 -6.70
CA TYR A 558 3.76 14.57 -6.24
C TYR A 558 5.20 14.12 -6.11
N ALA A 559 5.57 13.64 -4.92
CA ALA A 559 6.84 12.95 -4.68
C ALA A 559 6.63 11.45 -4.71
N ILE A 560 7.64 10.72 -5.22
CA ILE A 560 7.70 9.27 -5.26
C ILE A 560 8.98 8.77 -4.62
N LEU A 561 8.89 7.71 -3.82
CA LEU A 561 10.02 6.93 -3.34
C LEU A 561 9.82 5.48 -3.72
N VAL A 562 10.84 4.88 -4.35
CA VAL A 562 10.94 3.46 -4.64
C VAL A 562 12.16 2.89 -3.96
N MET A 563 12.01 1.79 -3.23
CA MET A 563 13.07 1.10 -2.51
C MET A 563 12.99 -0.40 -2.75
N LEU A 564 14.07 -0.98 -3.27
CA LEU A 564 14.28 -2.41 -3.47
C LEU A 564 15.32 -2.88 -2.45
N ASP A 565 14.90 -3.76 -1.53
CA ASP A 565 15.72 -4.19 -0.39
C ASP A 565 16.37 -5.54 -0.66
N SER A 566 17.70 -5.55 -0.67
CA SER A 566 18.54 -6.73 -0.87
C SER A 566 18.28 -7.44 -2.22
N PRO A 567 18.41 -6.75 -3.38
CA PRO A 567 18.32 -7.38 -4.69
C PRO A 567 19.46 -8.38 -4.88
N THR A 568 19.14 -9.55 -5.45
CA THR A 568 20.09 -10.67 -5.65
C THR A 568 20.19 -11.14 -7.10
N ALA A 569 19.51 -10.47 -8.04
CA ALA A 569 19.57 -10.82 -9.48
C ALA A 569 20.86 -10.38 -10.18
N GLY A 570 21.81 -9.75 -9.47
CA GLY A 570 23.11 -9.35 -9.95
C GLY A 570 23.32 -7.84 -10.03
N GLU A 571 22.31 -7.06 -10.37
CA GLU A 571 22.38 -5.60 -10.39
C GLU A 571 21.96 -4.99 -9.06
N ILE A 572 22.69 -3.95 -8.61
CA ILE A 572 22.44 -3.32 -7.31
C ILE A 572 22.26 -1.80 -7.38
N TYR A 573 22.55 -1.18 -8.55
CA TYR A 573 22.51 0.27 -8.65
C TYR A 573 21.06 0.79 -8.77
N GLY A 574 20.65 1.67 -7.85
CA GLY A 574 19.30 2.25 -7.85
C GLY A 574 18.93 2.99 -9.14
N GLY A 575 19.92 3.56 -9.85
CA GLY A 575 19.72 4.17 -11.16
C GLY A 575 19.37 3.18 -12.28
N ILE A 576 19.65 1.88 -12.08
CA ILE A 576 19.37 0.83 -13.07
C ILE A 576 18.10 0.07 -12.71
N ILE A 577 17.86 -0.25 -11.42
CA ILE A 577 16.76 -1.13 -11.01
C ILE A 577 15.62 -0.42 -10.28
N ALA A 578 15.84 0.75 -9.64
CA ALA A 578 14.78 1.47 -8.93
C ALA A 578 14.26 2.68 -9.70
N ALA A 579 15.13 3.38 -10.44
CA ALA A 579 14.74 4.54 -11.23
C ALA A 579 13.73 4.20 -12.36
N PRO A 580 13.89 3.12 -13.16
CA PRO A 580 12.88 2.76 -14.15
C PRO A 580 11.53 2.45 -13.52
N VAL A 581 11.48 1.77 -12.38
CA VAL A 581 10.23 1.49 -11.66
C VAL A 581 9.50 2.78 -11.28
N ALA A 582 10.24 3.78 -10.78
CA ALA A 582 9.65 5.09 -10.48
C ALA A 582 9.18 5.81 -11.75
N GLY A 583 9.91 5.68 -12.86
CA GLY A 583 9.49 6.20 -14.16
C GLY A 583 8.19 5.56 -14.67
N ASP A 584 8.09 4.24 -14.59
CA ASP A 584 6.90 3.50 -15.02
C ASP A 584 5.67 3.86 -14.17
N ILE A 585 5.84 3.96 -12.83
CA ILE A 585 4.76 4.42 -11.94
C ILE A 585 4.33 5.84 -12.31
N LEU A 586 5.28 6.78 -12.47
CA LEU A 586 4.96 8.16 -12.82
C LEU A 586 4.30 8.27 -14.20
N ALA A 587 4.71 7.46 -15.17
CA ALA A 587 4.11 7.43 -16.50
C ALA A 587 2.62 7.02 -16.47
N ASP A 588 2.26 6.10 -15.55
CA ASP A 588 0.88 5.67 -15.37
C ASP A 588 0.05 6.68 -14.55
N ILE A 589 0.64 7.25 -13.46
CA ILE A 589 -0.14 8.07 -12.53
C ILE A 589 -0.24 9.54 -12.91
N LEU A 590 0.76 10.16 -13.56
CA LEU A 590 0.72 11.59 -13.86
C LEU A 590 -0.42 11.98 -14.79
N PRO A 591 -0.70 11.24 -15.90
CA PRO A 591 -1.88 11.51 -16.72
C PRO A 591 -3.20 11.33 -15.94
N TYR A 592 -3.29 10.28 -15.11
CA TYR A 592 -4.45 10.03 -14.27
C TYR A 592 -4.70 11.16 -13.26
N LEU A 593 -3.64 11.69 -12.65
CA LEU A 593 -3.69 12.83 -11.73
C LEU A 593 -3.88 14.18 -12.44
N SER A 594 -4.17 14.14 -13.74
CA SER A 594 -4.45 15.33 -14.58
C SER A 594 -3.26 16.29 -14.73
N ILE A 595 -2.04 15.83 -14.50
CA ILE A 595 -0.83 16.58 -14.84
C ILE A 595 -0.71 16.60 -16.37
N GLN A 596 -0.69 17.79 -16.95
CA GLN A 596 -0.62 17.92 -18.42
C GLN A 596 0.82 17.70 -18.90
N PRO A 597 1.03 16.89 -19.95
CA PRO A 597 2.35 16.69 -20.51
C PRO A 597 2.84 17.97 -21.22
N GLN A 598 4.11 18.28 -21.07
CA GLN A 598 4.84 19.38 -21.72
C GLN A 598 5.96 18.78 -22.55
N TYR A 599 5.68 18.49 -23.82
CA TYR A 599 6.65 17.86 -24.72
C TYR A 599 7.66 18.89 -25.25
N THR A 600 8.95 18.50 -25.33
CA THR A 600 9.95 19.23 -26.10
C THR A 600 9.75 18.99 -27.61
N GLU A 601 10.36 19.82 -28.46
CA GLU A 601 10.32 19.63 -29.92
C GLU A 601 10.86 18.25 -30.33
N GLU A 602 11.94 17.79 -29.68
CA GLU A 602 12.55 16.47 -29.92
C GLU A 602 11.62 15.32 -29.49
N GLU A 603 10.90 15.51 -28.39
CA GLU A 603 9.90 14.53 -27.92
C GLU A 603 8.70 14.45 -28.86
N LEU A 604 8.20 15.61 -29.34
CA LEU A 604 7.08 15.66 -30.29
C LEU A 604 7.37 14.85 -31.55
N GLU A 605 8.61 14.92 -32.08
CA GLU A 605 9.01 14.13 -33.24
C GLU A 605 8.91 12.61 -33.05
N THR A 606 8.95 12.17 -31.81
CA THR A 606 8.97 10.73 -31.44
C THR A 606 7.67 10.24 -30.79
N LEU A 607 6.64 11.10 -30.70
CA LEU A 607 5.34 10.69 -30.19
C LEU A 607 4.65 9.72 -31.16
N ASP A 608 3.98 8.74 -30.61
CA ASP A 608 3.14 7.84 -31.37
C ASP A 608 1.82 8.52 -31.77
N VAL A 609 1.53 8.50 -33.05
CA VAL A 609 0.27 9.00 -33.63
C VAL A 609 -0.53 7.84 -34.21
N SER A 610 -1.85 7.97 -34.13
CA SER A 610 -2.73 7.01 -34.81
C SER A 610 -2.72 7.25 -36.32
N VAL A 611 -2.45 6.20 -37.09
CA VAL A 611 -2.48 6.23 -38.55
C VAL A 611 -3.91 6.45 -39.03
N PRO A 612 -4.22 7.58 -39.71
CA PRO A 612 -5.57 7.84 -40.21
C PRO A 612 -5.95 6.87 -41.34
N SER A 613 -7.26 6.60 -41.50
CA SER A 613 -7.71 5.87 -42.67
C SER A 613 -7.79 6.82 -43.86
N LEU A 614 -6.97 6.56 -44.87
CA LEU A 614 -6.86 7.35 -46.10
C LEU A 614 -7.32 6.56 -47.32
N MET A 615 -7.70 5.30 -47.14
CA MET A 615 -8.19 4.43 -48.20
C MET A 615 -9.50 4.97 -48.78
N GLU A 616 -9.66 4.85 -50.10
CA GLU A 616 -10.82 5.33 -50.88
C GLU A 616 -10.96 6.87 -50.92
N GLN A 617 -10.07 7.65 -50.29
CA GLN A 617 -10.05 9.11 -50.41
C GLN A 617 -9.34 9.54 -51.69
N SER A 618 -9.66 10.74 -52.17
CA SER A 618 -8.84 11.35 -53.23
C SER A 618 -7.42 11.62 -52.71
N LEU A 619 -6.44 11.49 -53.60
CA LEU A 619 -5.04 11.71 -53.22
C LEU A 619 -4.81 13.12 -52.65
N GLU A 620 -5.56 14.13 -53.16
CA GLU A 620 -5.43 15.50 -52.66
C GLU A 620 -6.02 15.67 -51.24
N GLU A 621 -7.16 15.03 -50.94
CA GLU A 621 -7.74 15.05 -49.59
C GLU A 621 -6.83 14.31 -48.60
N ALA A 622 -6.28 13.15 -48.98
CA ALA A 622 -5.36 12.40 -48.18
C ALA A 622 -4.07 13.19 -47.84
N LYS A 623 -3.49 13.89 -48.86
CA LYS A 623 -2.33 14.77 -48.67
C LYS A 623 -2.65 15.94 -47.72
N ALA A 624 -3.81 16.60 -47.96
CA ALA A 624 -4.23 17.73 -47.10
C ALA A 624 -4.39 17.32 -45.65
N LEU A 625 -5.01 16.15 -45.37
CA LEU A 625 -5.16 15.60 -44.06
C LEU A 625 -3.80 15.27 -43.39
N LEU A 626 -2.85 14.71 -44.15
CA LEU A 626 -1.53 14.38 -43.62
C LEU A 626 -0.69 15.64 -43.35
N ILE A 627 -0.81 16.68 -44.17
CA ILE A 627 -0.17 17.99 -43.94
C ILE A 627 -0.75 18.66 -42.70
N ASP A 628 -2.08 18.67 -42.55
CA ASP A 628 -2.75 19.22 -41.36
C ASP A 628 -2.31 18.53 -40.06
N LYS A 629 -2.06 17.22 -40.13
CA LYS A 629 -1.57 16.42 -39.00
C LYS A 629 -0.04 16.39 -38.86
N GLU A 630 0.68 17.13 -39.68
CA GLU A 630 2.17 17.15 -39.72
C GLU A 630 2.80 15.75 -39.90
N ILE A 631 2.12 14.84 -40.60
CA ILE A 631 2.60 13.48 -40.87
C ILE A 631 3.30 13.43 -42.22
N LYS A 632 4.53 12.91 -42.24
CA LYS A 632 5.29 12.70 -43.47
C LYS A 632 4.65 11.63 -44.31
N PHE A 633 4.63 11.83 -45.64
CA PHE A 633 4.07 10.83 -46.57
C PHE A 633 4.90 10.71 -47.86
N LYS A 634 4.70 9.58 -48.51
CA LYS A 634 5.29 9.27 -49.83
C LYS A 634 4.21 8.63 -50.71
N VAL A 635 4.04 9.08 -51.93
CA VAL A 635 3.08 8.54 -52.88
C VAL A 635 3.76 7.54 -53.81
N LYS A 636 3.19 6.40 -54.04
CA LYS A 636 3.55 5.41 -55.04
C LYS A 636 2.37 5.12 -55.98
N GLY A 637 2.64 5.21 -57.25
CA GLY A 637 1.61 5.10 -58.31
C GLY A 637 1.23 6.46 -58.89
N ASP A 638 0.36 6.46 -59.88
CA ASP A 638 -0.05 7.60 -60.70
C ASP A 638 -1.58 7.83 -60.71
N GLY A 639 -2.29 7.17 -59.79
CA GLY A 639 -3.75 7.31 -59.64
C GLY A 639 -4.15 8.48 -58.76
N ASP A 640 -5.39 8.96 -58.93
CA ASP A 640 -5.93 10.08 -58.16
C ASP A 640 -6.66 9.66 -56.87
N THR A 641 -6.70 8.36 -56.59
CA THR A 641 -7.35 7.79 -55.37
C THR A 641 -6.41 6.88 -54.65
N VAL A 642 -6.41 6.95 -53.30
CA VAL A 642 -5.61 6.08 -52.45
C VAL A 642 -6.27 4.71 -52.35
N LEU A 643 -5.64 3.69 -52.90
CA LEU A 643 -6.13 2.31 -52.91
C LEU A 643 -5.63 1.47 -51.77
N ASP A 644 -4.44 1.81 -51.23
CA ASP A 644 -3.86 1.13 -50.07
C ASP A 644 -2.89 2.07 -49.37
N GLN A 645 -2.54 1.77 -48.13
CA GLN A 645 -1.60 2.55 -47.34
C GLN A 645 -0.77 1.68 -46.40
N MET A 646 0.43 2.16 -46.02
CA MET A 646 1.30 1.54 -45.03
C MET A 646 2.00 2.61 -44.20
N PRO A 647 1.94 2.60 -42.83
CA PRO A 647 1.31 1.56 -41.99
C PRO A 647 -0.22 1.49 -42.13
N LEU A 648 -0.80 0.39 -41.64
CA LEU A 648 -2.24 0.13 -41.74
C LEU A 648 -3.08 1.16 -40.97
N PRO A 649 -4.29 1.51 -41.45
CA PRO A 649 -5.21 2.38 -40.72
C PRO A 649 -5.48 1.89 -39.28
N GLY A 650 -5.53 2.82 -38.33
CA GLY A 650 -5.78 2.52 -36.92
C GLY A 650 -4.57 1.93 -36.17
N SER A 651 -3.46 1.62 -36.84
CA SER A 651 -2.20 1.31 -36.15
C SER A 651 -1.57 2.58 -35.57
N THR A 652 -0.59 2.41 -34.67
CA THR A 652 0.20 3.52 -34.12
C THR A 652 1.59 3.56 -34.74
N MET A 653 2.13 4.75 -34.93
CA MET A 653 3.51 4.96 -35.44
C MET A 653 4.09 6.23 -34.80
N PRO A 654 5.43 6.37 -34.67
CA PRO A 654 6.04 7.64 -34.28
C PRO A 654 5.67 8.79 -35.25
N GLN A 655 5.48 10.01 -34.75
CA GLN A 655 5.14 11.21 -35.56
C GLN A 655 6.15 11.44 -36.70
N SER A 656 7.43 11.15 -36.44
CA SER A 656 8.50 11.26 -37.43
C SER A 656 8.42 10.24 -38.57
N SER A 657 7.59 9.22 -38.47
CA SER A 657 7.41 8.14 -39.46
C SER A 657 6.77 8.63 -40.75
N THR A 658 6.95 7.86 -41.83
CA THR A 658 6.41 8.18 -43.15
C THR A 658 5.28 7.22 -43.51
N ILE A 659 4.11 7.74 -43.87
CA ILE A 659 3.02 6.96 -44.48
C ILE A 659 3.23 6.83 -45.96
N ILE A 660 3.16 5.61 -46.49
CA ILE A 660 3.21 5.36 -47.93
C ILE A 660 1.76 5.19 -48.44
N LEU A 661 1.41 6.02 -49.43
CA LEU A 661 0.12 5.97 -50.12
C LEU A 661 0.29 5.26 -51.44
N TYR A 662 -0.51 4.25 -51.71
CA TYR A 662 -0.50 3.50 -52.93
C TYR A 662 -1.72 3.89 -53.78
N THR A 663 -1.43 4.30 -55.05
CA THR A 663 -2.47 4.76 -56.01
C THR A 663 -2.31 4.01 -57.34
N GLY A 664 -3.34 3.99 -58.17
CA GLY A 664 -3.31 3.30 -59.45
C GLY A 664 -3.05 1.80 -59.33
N ASP A 665 -2.08 1.28 -60.03
CA ASP A 665 -1.68 -0.14 -59.99
C ASP A 665 -0.67 -0.48 -58.90
N ALA A 666 -0.18 0.52 -58.13
CA ALA A 666 0.78 0.32 -57.07
C ALA A 666 0.18 -0.37 -55.86
N LYS A 667 0.84 -1.35 -55.30
CA LYS A 667 0.41 -2.11 -54.11
C LYS A 667 1.55 -2.29 -53.13
N PRO A 668 1.24 -2.43 -51.82
CA PRO A 668 2.26 -2.84 -50.86
C PRO A 668 2.87 -4.20 -51.28
N SER A 669 4.17 -4.26 -51.35
CA SER A 669 4.88 -5.50 -51.64
C SER A 669 5.70 -5.92 -50.43
N LYS A 670 5.66 -7.20 -50.07
CA LYS A 670 6.53 -7.78 -49.04
C LYS A 670 7.92 -8.06 -49.61
N ASN A 671 8.73 -7.00 -49.73
CA ASN A 671 10.01 -7.09 -50.39
C ASN A 671 11.20 -6.81 -49.49
N ILE A 672 10.94 -6.37 -48.25
CA ILE A 672 12.01 -5.94 -47.35
C ILE A 672 12.18 -7.00 -46.26
N THR A 673 13.40 -7.56 -46.22
CA THR A 673 13.76 -8.47 -45.13
C THR A 673 14.25 -7.64 -43.93
N VAL A 674 13.60 -7.78 -42.80
CA VAL A 674 13.97 -7.08 -41.55
C VAL A 674 15.38 -7.49 -41.14
N PRO A 675 16.32 -6.55 -40.99
CA PRO A 675 17.69 -6.87 -40.61
C PRO A 675 17.80 -7.29 -39.16
N ASN A 676 18.86 -8.01 -38.79
CA ASN A 676 19.17 -8.16 -37.37
C ASN A 676 19.73 -6.85 -36.82
N LEU A 677 19.09 -6.33 -35.75
CA LEU A 677 19.41 -5.05 -35.14
C LEU A 677 19.89 -5.23 -33.68
N VAL A 678 19.81 -6.45 -33.15
CA VAL A 678 20.33 -6.74 -31.81
C VAL A 678 21.82 -6.43 -31.73
N ASP A 679 22.26 -5.81 -30.66
CA ASP A 679 23.60 -5.29 -30.40
C ASP A 679 24.01 -4.05 -31.21
N TYR A 680 23.12 -3.51 -32.05
CA TYR A 680 23.35 -2.20 -32.68
C TYR A 680 23.06 -1.07 -31.68
N SER A 681 23.76 0.07 -31.82
CA SER A 681 23.31 1.30 -31.17
C SER A 681 21.94 1.74 -31.72
N VAL A 682 21.15 2.44 -30.92
CA VAL A 682 19.84 2.95 -31.37
C VAL A 682 19.96 3.75 -32.66
N ALA A 683 20.93 4.67 -32.72
CA ALA A 683 21.19 5.46 -33.92
C ALA A 683 21.52 4.59 -35.13
N GLY A 684 22.44 3.64 -34.98
CA GLY A 684 22.82 2.73 -36.08
C GLY A 684 21.69 1.81 -36.53
N ALA A 685 20.84 1.35 -35.61
CA ALA A 685 19.63 0.59 -35.92
C ALA A 685 18.61 1.44 -36.65
N SER A 686 18.37 2.68 -36.19
CA SER A 686 17.41 3.62 -36.80
C SER A 686 17.81 3.99 -38.21
N ASP A 687 19.07 4.34 -38.42
CA ASP A 687 19.60 4.66 -39.76
C ASP A 687 19.46 3.47 -40.71
N ARG A 688 19.73 2.25 -40.23
CA ARG A 688 19.62 1.04 -41.04
C ARG A 688 18.17 0.75 -41.42
N ILE A 689 17.21 0.88 -40.46
CA ILE A 689 15.79 0.72 -40.72
C ILE A 689 15.31 1.76 -41.73
N ALA A 690 15.63 3.04 -41.51
CA ALA A 690 15.20 4.15 -42.37
C ALA A 690 15.76 4.00 -43.80
N SER A 691 17.03 3.58 -43.95
CA SER A 691 17.66 3.35 -45.27
C SER A 691 16.97 2.26 -46.08
N MET A 692 16.26 1.35 -45.43
CA MET A 692 15.47 0.26 -46.06
C MET A 692 14.02 0.65 -46.34
N GLY A 693 13.63 1.89 -46.03
CA GLY A 693 12.25 2.37 -46.22
C GLY A 693 11.26 1.84 -45.18
N LEU A 694 11.74 1.42 -44.01
CA LEU A 694 10.96 1.01 -42.88
C LEU A 694 10.90 2.15 -41.86
N ASN A 695 9.89 2.15 -41.02
CA ASN A 695 9.75 3.07 -39.88
C ASN A 695 10.31 2.44 -38.61
N VAL A 696 10.86 3.24 -37.70
CA VAL A 696 11.41 2.77 -36.42
C VAL A 696 10.61 3.29 -35.26
N ARG A 697 10.34 2.41 -34.27
CA ARG A 697 9.84 2.76 -32.93
C ARG A 697 10.88 2.30 -31.92
N VAL A 698 11.34 3.21 -31.06
CA VAL A 698 12.24 2.90 -29.96
C VAL A 698 11.43 2.75 -28.69
N VAL A 699 11.53 1.59 -28.01
CA VAL A 699 10.92 1.32 -26.72
C VAL A 699 12.03 1.12 -25.68
N GLY A 700 11.98 1.87 -24.60
CA GLY A 700 13.04 1.98 -23.60
C GLY A 700 13.60 3.40 -23.59
N ASN A 701 14.67 3.64 -22.83
CA ASN A 701 15.23 4.97 -22.68
C ASN A 701 15.83 5.48 -24.01
N SER A 702 15.05 6.28 -24.73
CA SER A 702 15.49 6.91 -25.99
C SER A 702 16.62 7.92 -25.80
N ASN A 703 16.75 8.49 -24.59
CA ASN A 703 17.80 9.46 -24.23
C ASN A 703 19.12 8.81 -23.78
N ALA A 704 19.25 7.48 -23.83
CA ALA A 704 20.52 6.78 -23.54
C ALA A 704 21.67 7.12 -24.51
N GLY A 705 21.47 8.08 -25.41
CA GLY A 705 22.45 8.56 -26.37
C GLY A 705 22.85 7.47 -27.39
N SER A 706 23.89 7.74 -28.17
CA SER A 706 24.40 6.82 -29.19
C SER A 706 24.94 5.48 -28.66
N THR A 707 24.94 5.25 -27.36
CA THR A 707 25.53 4.07 -26.71
C THR A 707 24.52 3.03 -26.25
N ALA A 708 23.21 3.32 -26.25
CA ALA A 708 22.21 2.30 -25.91
C ALA A 708 22.15 1.23 -27.00
N LEU A 709 22.22 -0.04 -26.60
CA LEU A 709 22.17 -1.18 -27.50
C LEU A 709 20.77 -1.76 -27.59
N VAL A 710 20.39 -2.20 -28.78
CA VAL A 710 19.15 -2.93 -29.04
C VAL A 710 19.26 -4.33 -28.46
N ILE A 711 18.33 -4.71 -27.58
CA ILE A 711 18.26 -6.06 -26.99
C ILE A 711 17.21 -6.97 -27.63
N SER A 712 16.19 -6.38 -28.25
CA SER A 712 15.18 -7.13 -29.00
C SER A 712 14.52 -6.27 -30.07
N GLN A 713 13.88 -6.89 -31.04
CA GLN A 713 13.17 -6.25 -32.13
C GLN A 713 11.88 -7.00 -32.50
N SER A 714 10.92 -6.28 -33.04
CA SER A 714 9.69 -6.83 -33.64
C SER A 714 9.27 -5.96 -34.82
N PRO A 715 9.06 -6.50 -36.03
CA PRO A 715 9.17 -7.92 -36.44
C PRO A 715 10.58 -8.52 -36.26
N ALA A 716 10.66 -9.86 -36.25
CA ALA A 716 11.92 -10.57 -36.03
C ALA A 716 12.90 -10.41 -37.22
N ALA A 717 14.20 -10.56 -36.94
CA ALA A 717 15.20 -10.58 -37.98
C ALA A 717 14.91 -11.70 -39.00
N GLY A 718 15.00 -11.38 -40.29
CA GLY A 718 14.71 -12.30 -41.39
C GLY A 718 13.24 -12.34 -41.83
N GLU A 719 12.32 -11.71 -41.08
CA GLU A 719 10.93 -11.59 -41.51
C GLU A 719 10.80 -10.65 -42.71
N VAL A 720 9.93 -11.00 -43.68
CA VAL A 720 9.70 -10.20 -44.89
C VAL A 720 8.44 -9.38 -44.72
N VAL A 721 8.60 -8.05 -44.80
CA VAL A 721 7.55 -7.08 -44.53
C VAL A 721 7.42 -6.06 -45.67
N PRO A 722 6.25 -5.38 -45.79
CA PRO A 722 6.07 -4.26 -46.69
C PRO A 722 6.95 -3.05 -46.31
N GLU A 723 7.30 -2.22 -47.32
CA GLU A 723 7.88 -0.90 -47.08
C GLU A 723 6.92 -0.04 -46.22
N GLY A 724 7.47 0.77 -45.31
CA GLY A 724 6.66 1.57 -44.34
C GLY A 724 6.26 0.83 -43.06
N THR A 725 6.53 -0.47 -42.96
CA THR A 725 6.26 -1.21 -41.72
C THR A 725 7.05 -0.61 -40.54
N VAL A 726 6.40 -0.50 -39.37
CA VAL A 726 7.06 -0.04 -38.15
C VAL A 726 7.82 -1.19 -37.50
N VAL A 727 9.15 -1.04 -37.37
CA VAL A 727 10.00 -1.97 -36.63
C VAL A 727 10.23 -1.40 -35.23
N THR A 728 9.71 -2.09 -34.25
CA THR A 728 9.93 -1.73 -32.84
C THR A 728 11.24 -2.33 -32.36
N ILE A 729 12.15 -1.51 -31.87
CA ILE A 729 13.40 -1.92 -31.22
C ILE A 729 13.31 -1.62 -29.73
N ARG A 730 13.74 -2.57 -28.89
CA ARG A 730 13.84 -2.39 -27.45
C ARG A 730 15.30 -2.25 -27.05
N THR A 731 15.57 -1.32 -26.14
CA THR A 731 16.93 -1.08 -25.64
C THR A 731 17.08 -1.61 -24.22
N ASN A 732 18.27 -2.06 -23.85
CA ASN A 732 18.57 -2.25 -22.44
C ASN A 732 18.78 -0.88 -21.79
N SER A 733 18.32 -0.74 -20.56
CA SER A 733 18.60 0.44 -19.73
C SER A 733 20.02 0.43 -19.14
N SER A 734 20.85 -0.56 -19.47
CA SER A 734 22.21 -0.69 -18.96
C SER A 734 23.18 0.21 -19.74
N VAL A 735 23.68 1.20 -19.06
CA VAL A 735 24.95 1.85 -19.46
C VAL A 735 26.03 0.79 -19.25
N GLY A 736 26.60 0.31 -20.35
CA GLY A 736 27.74 -0.59 -20.28
C GLY A 736 28.82 0.02 -19.38
N VAL A 737 29.10 -0.64 -18.27
CA VAL A 737 30.35 -0.44 -17.55
C VAL A 737 31.42 -0.98 -18.47
N GLN A 738 32.06 -0.09 -19.23
CA GLN A 738 33.37 -0.44 -19.78
C GLN A 738 34.32 -0.62 -18.59
N ASN A 739 34.89 -1.84 -18.48
CA ASN A 739 35.91 -2.26 -17.52
C ASN A 739 37.07 -1.26 -17.37
#